data_63b66e4df4716ed6e5e3efc0ca50a145
#
_entry.id   63b66e4df4716ed6e5e3efc0ca50a145
#
_cell.length_a   1.000
_cell.length_b   1.000
_cell.length_c   1.000
_cell.angle_alpha   90.00
_cell.angle_beta   90.00
_cell.angle_gamma   90.00
#
_symmetry.space_group_name_H-M   'P 1'
#
loop_
_entity.id
_entity.type
_entity.pdbx_description
1 polymer ?
#
loop_
_entity_poly.entity_id
_entity_poly.type
_entity_poly.pdbx_seq_one_letter_code
_entity_poly.pdbx_strand_id
1 'polypeptide(L)'
;SMGNDPPLAVLTERPQSFFNYFRQQFAQVTNPPIDSIREQMVMSLFEYIGRVGTGILTPDEDNCKMVRLPHPILTNTQLDLLCNIRYKGFHTVKLPMLFECAADRASAASNLRRALSDLCQKAEKCVDDGVNYIILSDRDEDETHAPIPSLLAVSAVHHHLIATGKRVQTALIVESGEIRETMHAALLLGYGASAINPYLSFAIISSLAHGGKIQLNYATARTNYIEAMKKGLLKIMAKMGISTIRSYRGAKIFESIGLDESLLREYFGTERSTIGGIGLETIARDAMSFHAQAYADARSMDFLPNVGQFHYRKGGIPHAWNPETISSLQIATRLGSYRKYKEFTAAVDGKTDLLFLRDLLDFKRGTPVPVDEVEPVEAIVKRFVVGAMSFGALSIEAHEAIALAMNRLGARSNTGEGGEDNERYHGGVDGVSLSSKTKQVASGRFGVTAEYLVNAEEIQIKVAQGAKPGEGGQLPGFKVNAIIAKTRNSIPGISLISPPPHHDIYSIEDLSQLIFDLKNVNPSAAISVKLVSESGVGTVAAGVAKAKADLIVISGAEGGTGASPASSMRFAGISPEIGLSEAQQTLARNGLRSQVRLQVDGQLKTGRDIILMSLLGADEFGFGTLPLIALGCVMMRKCSLNTCPTGVATQDS
;
A
#
# COMPACT_ATOMS: atom_id res chain seq x y z
N SER A 1 -4.37 0.52 11.58
CA SER A 1 -4.96 1.70 10.97
C SER A 1 -6.01 1.32 9.92
N MET A 2 -6.84 2.25 9.41
CA MET A 2 -8.17 1.96 8.88
C MET A 2 -8.42 2.54 7.48
N GLY A 3 -7.45 2.49 6.63
CA GLY A 3 -7.47 3.11 5.31
C GLY A 3 -6.73 4.44 5.29
N ASN A 4 -6.40 4.90 4.11
CA ASN A 4 -5.61 6.08 3.86
C ASN A 4 -6.31 6.93 2.79
N ASP A 5 -6.66 8.16 3.13
CA ASP A 5 -7.38 9.08 2.27
C ASP A 5 -6.70 10.45 2.04
N PRO A 6 -5.43 10.68 2.49
CA PRO A 6 -4.63 11.80 2.04
C PRO A 6 -4.26 11.68 0.56
N PRO A 7 -3.90 12.81 -0.09
CA PRO A 7 -3.51 12.81 -1.49
C PRO A 7 -2.23 11.99 -1.75
N LEU A 8 -2.07 11.53 -2.99
CA LEU A 8 -0.79 11.04 -3.49
C LEU A 8 0.26 12.15 -3.43
N ALA A 9 1.53 11.76 -3.30
CA ALA A 9 2.64 12.72 -3.22
C ALA A 9 2.65 13.72 -4.40
N VAL A 10 2.30 13.26 -5.60
CA VAL A 10 2.24 14.09 -6.82
C VAL A 10 1.07 15.07 -6.84
N LEU A 11 0.05 14.87 -6.02
CA LEU A 11 -1.17 15.71 -5.98
C LEU A 11 -1.13 16.81 -4.91
N THR A 12 -0.01 17.02 -4.23
CA THR A 12 0.09 17.99 -3.14
C THR A 12 1.24 18.97 -3.33
N GLU A 13 1.02 20.24 -2.97
CA GLU A 13 2.04 21.28 -2.93
C GLU A 13 2.94 21.19 -1.67
N ARG A 14 2.56 20.39 -0.68
CA ARG A 14 3.36 20.20 0.55
C ARG A 14 4.62 19.42 0.24
N PRO A 15 5.78 19.77 0.84
CA PRO A 15 7.01 19.02 0.68
C PRO A 15 6.82 17.54 0.99
N GLN A 16 7.32 16.69 0.11
CA GLN A 16 7.20 15.24 0.21
C GLN A 16 8.55 14.57 0.41
N SER A 17 8.60 13.58 1.29
CA SER A 17 9.73 12.65 1.28
C SER A 17 9.76 11.87 -0.03
N PHE A 18 10.93 11.72 -0.63
CA PHE A 18 11.08 11.07 -1.92
C PHE A 18 10.57 9.61 -1.93
N PHE A 19 10.60 8.94 -0.79
CA PHE A 19 10.01 7.60 -0.61
C PHE A 19 8.50 7.54 -0.89
N ASN A 20 7.77 8.65 -0.76
CA ASN A 20 6.31 8.69 -0.92
C ASN A 20 5.86 8.50 -2.38
N TYR A 21 6.75 8.63 -3.35
CA TYR A 21 6.48 8.40 -4.77
C TYR A 21 6.53 6.93 -5.19
N PHE A 22 6.88 6.03 -4.28
CA PHE A 22 7.03 4.61 -4.58
C PHE A 22 5.96 3.76 -3.90
N ARG A 23 5.53 2.73 -4.62
CA ARG A 23 4.60 1.71 -4.13
C ARG A 23 5.21 0.34 -4.28
N GLN A 24 5.12 -0.49 -3.24
CA GLN A 24 5.59 -1.87 -3.31
C GLN A 24 4.63 -2.71 -4.14
N GLN A 25 5.17 -3.55 -4.99
CA GLN A 25 4.42 -4.59 -5.69
C GLN A 25 4.16 -5.78 -4.76
N PHE A 26 3.19 -6.60 -5.13
CA PHE A 26 2.82 -7.82 -4.41
C PHE A 26 2.29 -8.86 -5.40
N ALA A 27 2.41 -10.15 -5.06
CA ALA A 27 1.95 -11.21 -5.93
C ALA A 27 0.42 -11.37 -5.86
N GLN A 28 -0.20 -11.52 -7.04
CA GLN A 28 -1.63 -11.81 -7.21
C GLN A 28 -1.80 -12.97 -8.19
N VAL A 29 -2.34 -14.11 -7.74
CA VAL A 29 -2.59 -15.33 -8.51
C VAL A 29 -1.33 -16.06 -8.96
N THR A 30 -0.33 -15.36 -9.44
CA THR A 30 0.97 -15.89 -9.83
C THR A 30 2.03 -15.49 -8.82
N ASN A 31 3.17 -16.19 -8.76
CA ASN A 31 4.23 -15.88 -7.81
C ASN A 31 3.70 -15.86 -6.37
N PRO A 32 3.28 -16.98 -5.79
CA PRO A 32 2.54 -16.98 -4.53
C PRO A 32 3.34 -16.32 -3.41
N PRO A 33 2.75 -15.37 -2.68
CA PRO A 33 3.39 -14.76 -1.53
C PRO A 33 3.58 -15.79 -0.42
N ILE A 34 4.58 -15.56 0.44
CA ILE A 34 4.79 -16.38 1.63
C ILE A 34 3.80 -15.93 2.71
N ASP A 35 3.14 -16.87 3.38
CA ASP A 35 2.15 -16.54 4.40
C ASP A 35 2.79 -15.97 5.68
N SER A 36 2.04 -15.14 6.39
CA SER A 36 2.49 -14.44 7.59
C SER A 36 2.77 -15.36 8.80
N ILE A 37 2.39 -16.64 8.74
CA ILE A 37 2.64 -17.62 9.79
C ILE A 37 4.02 -18.26 9.56
N ARG A 38 4.38 -18.51 8.30
CA ARG A 38 5.60 -19.25 7.92
C ARG A 38 6.77 -18.36 7.56
N GLU A 39 6.58 -17.05 7.35
CA GLU A 39 7.64 -16.14 6.90
C GLU A 39 8.93 -16.24 7.71
N GLN A 40 8.84 -16.36 9.04
CA GLN A 40 10.01 -16.47 9.91
C GLN A 40 10.77 -17.80 9.79
N MET A 41 10.08 -18.86 9.37
CA MET A 41 10.70 -20.19 9.22
C MET A 41 11.45 -20.35 7.90
N VAL A 42 10.94 -19.73 6.83
CA VAL A 42 11.41 -19.98 5.46
C VAL A 42 12.17 -18.81 4.87
N MET A 43 12.23 -17.67 5.56
CA MET A 43 12.88 -16.44 5.07
C MET A 43 14.12 -16.08 5.88
N SER A 44 15.04 -15.38 5.25
CA SER A 44 16.29 -14.94 5.86
C SER A 44 16.65 -13.51 5.49
N LEU A 45 17.11 -12.76 6.51
CA LEU A 45 17.66 -11.41 6.36
C LEU A 45 19.19 -11.37 6.45
N PHE A 46 19.86 -12.50 6.61
CA PHE A 46 21.32 -12.47 6.66
C PHE A 46 21.92 -12.15 5.28
N GLU A 47 23.04 -11.44 5.28
CA GLU A 47 23.71 -10.99 4.06
C GLU A 47 25.23 -11.14 4.22
N TYR A 48 25.90 -11.42 3.11
CA TYR A 48 27.34 -11.27 2.99
C TYR A 48 27.62 -10.02 2.17
N ILE A 49 28.34 -9.08 2.75
CA ILE A 49 28.68 -7.81 2.10
C ILE A 49 30.20 -7.71 1.89
N GLY A 50 30.59 -7.15 0.76
CA GLY A 50 31.99 -6.97 0.40
C GLY A 50 32.19 -6.95 -1.11
N ARG A 51 33.43 -7.09 -1.51
CA ARG A 51 33.86 -7.14 -2.90
C ARG A 51 33.80 -8.58 -3.41
N VAL A 52 33.18 -8.80 -4.57
CA VAL A 52 33.40 -10.02 -5.35
C VAL A 52 34.60 -9.77 -6.24
N GLY A 53 35.69 -10.55 -6.05
CA GLY A 53 36.98 -10.33 -6.72
C GLY A 53 36.90 -10.36 -8.24
N THR A 54 37.48 -11.38 -8.88
CA THR A 54 37.54 -11.53 -10.35
C THR A 54 36.21 -11.97 -10.98
N GLY A 55 35.18 -12.22 -10.17
CA GLY A 55 33.82 -12.61 -10.60
C GLY A 55 33.39 -13.94 -9.98
N ILE A 56 32.07 -14.18 -10.03
CA ILE A 56 31.42 -15.37 -9.44
C ILE A 56 31.91 -16.67 -10.08
N LEU A 57 32.23 -16.64 -11.36
CA LEU A 57 32.59 -17.84 -12.14
C LEU A 57 34.07 -18.21 -12.03
N THR A 58 34.91 -17.33 -11.48
CA THR A 58 36.35 -17.58 -11.31
C THR A 58 36.65 -17.84 -9.84
N PRO A 59 37.13 -19.04 -9.48
CA PRO A 59 37.57 -19.31 -8.11
C PRO A 59 38.71 -18.37 -7.71
N ASP A 60 38.47 -17.57 -6.68
CA ASP A 60 39.42 -16.61 -6.14
C ASP A 60 39.24 -16.52 -4.62
N GLU A 61 40.37 -16.51 -3.87
CA GLU A 61 40.34 -16.35 -2.42
C GLU A 61 39.71 -15.04 -1.99
N ASP A 62 39.82 -13.99 -2.82
CA ASP A 62 39.21 -12.68 -2.56
C ASP A 62 37.68 -12.71 -2.57
N ASN A 63 37.04 -13.66 -3.24
CA ASN A 63 35.59 -13.85 -3.22
C ASN A 63 35.06 -14.28 -1.84
N CYS A 64 35.95 -14.78 -0.94
CA CYS A 64 35.62 -15.15 0.43
C CYS A 64 35.80 -14.00 1.43
N LYS A 65 36.41 -12.87 1.01
CA LYS A 65 36.65 -11.70 1.87
C LYS A 65 35.37 -10.86 2.01
N MET A 66 34.42 -11.34 2.80
CA MET A 66 33.15 -10.70 3.03
C MET A 66 32.83 -10.63 4.53
N VAL A 67 32.11 -9.60 4.93
CA VAL A 67 31.50 -9.49 6.27
C VAL A 67 30.12 -10.11 6.25
N ARG A 68 29.88 -11.04 7.18
CA ARG A 68 28.54 -11.60 7.39
C ARG A 68 27.75 -10.72 8.34
N LEU A 69 26.58 -10.26 7.88
CA LEU A 69 25.60 -9.51 8.66
C LEU A 69 24.42 -10.41 8.98
N PRO A 70 23.93 -10.47 10.24
CA PRO A 70 22.74 -11.24 10.58
C PRO A 70 21.46 -10.62 9.99
N HIS A 71 21.49 -9.33 9.68
CA HIS A 71 20.44 -8.54 9.02
C HIS A 71 21.05 -7.23 8.47
N PRO A 72 20.38 -6.54 7.52
CA PRO A 72 20.97 -5.39 6.85
C PRO A 72 20.92 -4.07 7.66
N ILE A 73 20.44 -4.08 8.91
CA ILE A 73 20.32 -2.87 9.74
C ILE A 73 21.52 -2.80 10.69
N LEU A 74 22.40 -1.85 10.47
CA LEU A 74 23.60 -1.64 11.27
C LEU A 74 23.33 -0.65 12.41
N THR A 75 23.77 -0.96 13.61
CA THR A 75 23.89 0.03 14.70
C THR A 75 25.05 0.98 14.43
N ASN A 76 25.09 2.13 15.11
CA ASN A 76 26.22 3.08 14.97
C ASN A 76 27.55 2.40 15.28
N THR A 77 27.61 1.62 16.36
CA THR A 77 28.82 0.86 16.73
C THR A 77 29.27 -0.14 15.65
N GLN A 78 28.32 -0.83 15.02
CA GLN A 78 28.64 -1.76 13.93
C GLN A 78 29.14 -1.02 12.68
N LEU A 79 28.56 0.14 12.36
CA LEU A 79 29.04 0.98 11.27
C LEU A 79 30.43 1.52 11.56
N ASP A 80 30.69 2.00 12.78
CA ASP A 80 32.03 2.48 13.21
C ASP A 80 33.08 1.37 13.12
N LEU A 81 32.74 0.13 13.46
CA LEU A 81 33.63 -1.02 13.30
C LEU A 81 33.96 -1.28 11.82
N LEU A 82 33.00 -1.12 10.90
CA LEU A 82 33.25 -1.23 9.47
C LEU A 82 34.09 -0.07 8.93
N CYS A 83 33.88 1.15 9.41
CA CYS A 83 34.69 2.31 9.05
C CYS A 83 36.18 2.15 9.46
N ASN A 84 36.40 1.49 10.61
CA ASN A 84 37.70 1.33 11.21
C ASN A 84 38.28 -0.09 11.03
N ILE A 85 37.76 -0.84 10.06
CA ILE A 85 38.23 -2.22 9.82
C ILE A 85 39.70 -2.24 9.45
N ARG A 86 40.52 -2.94 10.25
CA ARG A 86 41.99 -3.02 10.06
C ARG A 86 42.45 -4.37 9.50
N TYR A 87 41.51 -5.20 9.10
CA TYR A 87 41.84 -6.49 8.53
C TYR A 87 42.39 -6.34 7.11
N LYS A 88 43.50 -7.06 6.79
CA LYS A 88 44.17 -6.93 5.50
C LYS A 88 43.22 -7.21 4.33
N GLY A 89 43.16 -6.27 3.40
CA GLY A 89 42.31 -6.37 2.21
C GLY A 89 40.88 -5.85 2.37
N PHE A 90 40.54 -5.22 3.50
CA PHE A 90 39.27 -4.53 3.68
C PHE A 90 39.49 -3.02 3.72
N HIS A 91 38.81 -2.30 2.83
CA HIS A 91 38.87 -0.84 2.74
C HIS A 91 37.45 -0.25 2.74
N THR A 92 37.23 0.74 3.57
CA THR A 92 35.95 1.47 3.69
C THR A 92 36.17 2.95 3.39
N VAL A 93 35.30 3.53 2.61
CA VAL A 93 35.25 4.97 2.33
C VAL A 93 33.85 5.50 2.60
N LYS A 94 33.75 6.63 3.29
CA LYS A 94 32.51 7.38 3.49
C LYS A 94 32.47 8.53 2.47
N LEU A 95 31.37 8.61 1.71
CA LEU A 95 31.09 9.66 0.74
C LEU A 95 29.91 10.49 1.23
N PRO A 96 30.03 11.82 1.33
CA PRO A 96 28.91 12.68 1.66
C PRO A 96 27.91 12.71 0.51
N MET A 97 26.63 12.50 0.82
CA MET A 97 25.51 12.66 -0.12
C MET A 97 24.79 13.96 0.16
N LEU A 98 25.44 15.06 -0.15
CA LEU A 98 24.99 16.43 0.11
C LEU A 98 25.03 17.25 -1.18
N PHE A 99 24.17 18.29 -1.27
CA PHE A 99 24.20 19.27 -2.32
C PHE A 99 24.07 20.68 -1.77
N GLU A 100 24.69 21.65 -2.44
CA GLU A 100 24.68 23.05 -2.03
C GLU A 100 23.28 23.65 -2.17
N CYS A 101 22.78 24.29 -1.10
CA CYS A 101 21.53 25.01 -1.11
C CYS A 101 21.55 26.20 -2.07
N ALA A 102 20.42 26.55 -2.64
CA ALA A 102 20.29 27.68 -3.55
C ALA A 102 19.01 28.46 -3.27
N ALA A 103 19.02 29.76 -3.63
CA ALA A 103 17.89 30.63 -3.40
C ALA A 103 16.71 30.37 -4.34
N ASP A 104 16.97 29.86 -5.54
CA ASP A 104 15.96 29.57 -6.54
C ASP A 104 15.92 28.08 -6.94
N ARG A 105 14.77 27.66 -7.47
CA ARG A 105 14.51 26.24 -7.81
C ARG A 105 15.43 25.70 -8.89
N ALA A 106 15.72 26.49 -9.94
CA ALA A 106 16.52 26.03 -11.07
C ALA A 106 17.99 25.82 -10.67
N SER A 107 18.54 26.74 -9.88
CA SER A 107 19.88 26.61 -9.32
C SER A 107 19.97 25.42 -8.36
N ALA A 108 18.96 25.21 -7.53
CA ALA A 108 18.89 24.07 -6.64
C ALA A 108 18.88 22.73 -7.40
N ALA A 109 18.10 22.62 -8.47
CA ALA A 109 18.07 21.43 -9.32
C ALA A 109 19.41 21.18 -10.02
N SER A 110 20.06 22.26 -10.47
CA SER A 110 21.40 22.19 -11.08
C SER A 110 22.44 21.71 -10.07
N ASN A 111 22.41 22.23 -8.83
CA ASN A 111 23.30 21.82 -7.76
C ASN A 111 23.07 20.36 -7.39
N LEU A 112 21.81 19.92 -7.27
CA LEU A 112 21.48 18.51 -7.00
C LEU A 112 21.99 17.59 -8.12
N ARG A 113 21.79 17.95 -9.39
CA ARG A 113 22.29 17.17 -10.54
C ARG A 113 23.81 17.06 -10.53
N ARG A 114 24.52 18.17 -10.29
CA ARG A 114 25.98 18.19 -10.18
C ARG A 114 26.44 17.29 -9.04
N ALA A 115 25.84 17.41 -7.85
CA ALA A 115 26.19 16.61 -6.69
C ALA A 115 25.98 15.09 -6.90
N LEU A 116 24.90 14.70 -7.59
CA LEU A 116 24.66 13.30 -7.98
C LEU A 116 25.72 12.79 -8.96
N SER A 117 26.09 13.58 -9.97
CA SER A 117 27.16 13.22 -10.91
C SER A 117 28.49 13.05 -10.20
N ASP A 118 28.86 14.00 -9.34
CA ASP A 118 30.11 13.95 -8.54
C ASP A 118 30.12 12.74 -7.59
N LEU A 119 29.00 12.43 -6.97
CA LEU A 119 28.86 11.27 -6.08
C LEU A 119 29.07 9.96 -6.84
N CYS A 120 28.48 9.83 -8.03
CA CYS A 120 28.65 8.66 -8.89
C CYS A 120 30.12 8.48 -9.34
N GLN A 121 30.78 9.55 -9.75
CA GLN A 121 32.19 9.52 -10.16
C GLN A 121 33.12 9.16 -8.99
N LYS A 122 32.86 9.74 -7.81
CA LYS A 122 33.64 9.40 -6.60
C LYS A 122 33.45 7.94 -6.20
N ALA A 123 32.21 7.43 -6.30
CA ALA A 123 31.94 6.01 -6.00
C ALA A 123 32.64 5.07 -7.00
N GLU A 124 32.63 5.41 -8.28
CA GLU A 124 33.35 4.65 -9.31
C GLU A 124 34.86 4.63 -9.05
N LYS A 125 35.45 5.78 -8.74
CA LYS A 125 36.86 5.87 -8.36
C LYS A 125 37.18 5.03 -7.13
N CYS A 126 36.33 5.03 -6.11
CA CYS A 126 36.52 4.15 -4.94
C CYS A 126 36.59 2.67 -5.34
N VAL A 127 35.77 2.23 -6.30
CA VAL A 127 35.84 0.85 -6.81
C VAL A 127 37.18 0.58 -7.51
N ASP A 128 37.66 1.50 -8.35
CA ASP A 128 38.93 1.41 -9.02
C ASP A 128 40.10 1.36 -8.02
N ASP A 129 40.01 2.09 -6.92
CA ASP A 129 40.97 2.10 -5.81
C ASP A 129 40.85 0.86 -4.90
N GLY A 130 39.96 -0.09 -5.20
CA GLY A 130 39.81 -1.37 -4.49
C GLY A 130 38.98 -1.29 -3.21
N VAL A 131 38.12 -0.27 -3.03
CA VAL A 131 37.30 -0.11 -1.84
C VAL A 131 36.20 -1.19 -1.78
N ASN A 132 36.09 -1.89 -0.63
CA ASN A 132 35.13 -2.96 -0.40
C ASN A 132 33.76 -2.41 0.05
N TYR A 133 33.75 -1.32 0.81
CA TYR A 133 32.56 -0.73 1.42
C TYR A 133 32.51 0.76 1.15
N ILE A 134 31.51 1.19 0.39
CA ILE A 134 31.22 2.61 0.18
C ILE A 134 30.02 2.97 1.05
N ILE A 135 30.20 3.91 1.96
CA ILE A 135 29.15 4.42 2.84
C ILE A 135 28.68 5.75 2.28
N LEU A 136 27.42 5.84 1.84
CA LEU A 136 26.75 7.07 1.46
C LEU A 136 26.14 7.68 2.73
N SER A 137 26.55 8.90 3.10
CA SER A 137 26.17 9.50 4.38
C SER A 137 25.63 10.92 4.22
N ASP A 138 24.54 11.23 4.91
CA ASP A 138 23.99 12.59 5.05
C ASP A 138 24.37 13.25 6.38
N ARG A 139 25.23 12.62 7.18
CA ARG A 139 25.50 13.04 8.56
C ARG A 139 26.22 14.39 8.70
N ASP A 140 26.91 14.80 7.66
CA ASP A 140 27.71 16.03 7.65
C ASP A 140 26.95 17.23 7.04
N GLU A 141 25.59 17.19 7.06
CA GLU A 141 24.77 18.33 6.64
C GLU A 141 25.04 19.58 7.51
N ASP A 142 24.99 20.74 6.88
CA ASP A 142 25.17 22.05 7.52
C ASP A 142 24.16 23.07 6.96
N GLU A 143 24.21 24.32 7.43
CA GLU A 143 23.26 25.38 6.99
C GLU A 143 23.28 25.65 5.48
N THR A 144 24.34 25.28 4.79
CA THR A 144 24.57 25.55 3.35
C THR A 144 24.45 24.32 2.45
N HIS A 145 24.45 23.13 3.04
CA HIS A 145 24.38 21.86 2.32
C HIS A 145 23.21 20.99 2.81
N ALA A 146 22.25 20.75 1.92
CA ALA A 146 21.12 19.87 2.18
C ALA A 146 21.42 18.42 1.78
N PRO A 147 20.80 17.42 2.43
CA PRO A 147 20.91 16.02 2.03
C PRO A 147 20.34 15.76 0.64
N ILE A 148 21.07 15.05 -0.21
CA ILE A 148 20.49 14.38 -1.37
C ILE A 148 19.52 13.32 -0.83
N PRO A 149 18.26 13.23 -1.30
CA PRO A 149 17.36 12.16 -0.88
C PRO A 149 18.05 10.79 -0.99
N SER A 150 18.13 10.06 0.10
CA SER A 150 18.98 8.86 0.23
C SER A 150 18.64 7.78 -0.78
N LEU A 151 17.35 7.63 -1.13
CA LEU A 151 16.89 6.70 -2.17
C LEU A 151 17.41 7.10 -3.56
N LEU A 152 17.39 8.41 -3.88
CA LEU A 152 17.92 8.92 -5.13
C LEU A 152 19.43 8.73 -5.22
N ALA A 153 20.16 9.03 -4.14
CA ALA A 153 21.62 8.85 -4.07
C ALA A 153 22.03 7.39 -4.27
N VAL A 154 21.42 6.46 -3.53
CA VAL A 154 21.77 5.04 -3.63
C VAL A 154 21.43 4.47 -5.00
N SER A 155 20.26 4.83 -5.55
CA SER A 155 19.84 4.36 -6.87
C SER A 155 20.76 4.90 -7.98
N ALA A 156 21.11 6.18 -7.95
CA ALA A 156 22.04 6.80 -8.91
C ALA A 156 23.40 6.09 -8.91
N VAL A 157 24.01 5.91 -7.74
CA VAL A 157 25.30 5.20 -7.60
C VAL A 157 25.19 3.75 -8.04
N HIS A 158 24.13 3.05 -7.63
CA HIS A 158 23.90 1.66 -8.00
C HIS A 158 23.83 1.47 -9.52
N HIS A 159 23.03 2.28 -10.23
CA HIS A 159 22.87 2.17 -11.67
C HIS A 159 24.08 2.65 -12.44
N HIS A 160 24.77 3.70 -11.97
CA HIS A 160 26.05 4.13 -12.53
C HIS A 160 27.10 2.99 -12.47
N LEU A 161 27.22 2.33 -11.31
CA LEU A 161 28.16 1.20 -11.17
C LEU A 161 27.74 -0.04 -11.97
N ILE A 162 26.45 -0.23 -12.25
CA ILE A 162 25.97 -1.26 -13.20
C ILE A 162 26.39 -0.89 -14.62
N ALA A 163 26.16 0.33 -15.04
CA ALA A 163 26.49 0.80 -16.39
C ALA A 163 27.99 0.72 -16.69
N THR A 164 28.84 0.91 -15.68
CA THR A 164 30.30 0.79 -15.78
C THR A 164 30.84 -0.62 -15.51
N GLY A 165 29.95 -1.59 -15.22
CA GLY A 165 30.34 -2.99 -14.94
C GLY A 165 31.02 -3.22 -13.60
N LYS A 166 30.94 -2.28 -12.67
CA LYS A 166 31.69 -2.27 -11.40
C LYS A 166 30.83 -2.62 -10.16
N ARG A 167 29.51 -2.75 -10.30
CA ARG A 167 28.57 -2.83 -9.16
C ARG A 167 28.86 -3.96 -8.17
N VAL A 168 29.31 -5.11 -8.62
CA VAL A 168 29.59 -6.29 -7.77
C VAL A 168 30.90 -6.20 -7.00
N GLN A 169 31.73 -5.20 -7.30
CA GLN A 169 33.05 -5.05 -6.70
C GLN A 169 33.03 -4.26 -5.38
N THR A 170 31.88 -3.79 -4.94
CA THR A 170 31.73 -3.03 -3.69
C THR A 170 30.36 -3.25 -3.07
N ALA A 171 30.27 -3.12 -1.75
CA ALA A 171 29.00 -3.02 -1.03
C ALA A 171 28.64 -1.55 -0.81
N LEU A 172 27.39 -1.19 -1.08
CA LEU A 172 26.84 0.13 -0.79
C LEU A 172 26.13 0.10 0.55
N ILE A 173 26.51 0.97 1.47
CA ILE A 173 25.89 1.12 2.79
C ILE A 173 25.32 2.54 2.85
N VAL A 174 24.11 2.69 3.38
CA VAL A 174 23.45 4.01 3.51
C VAL A 174 23.35 4.39 4.98
N GLU A 175 24.04 5.44 5.38
CA GLU A 175 23.92 6.10 6.69
C GLU A 175 23.04 7.34 6.49
N SER A 176 21.78 7.30 6.98
CA SER A 176 20.84 8.40 6.71
C SER A 176 19.86 8.65 7.84
N GLY A 177 19.61 9.93 8.08
CA GLY A 177 18.56 10.43 8.97
C GLY A 177 17.14 10.26 8.42
N GLU A 178 16.98 10.02 7.12
CA GLU A 178 15.67 9.79 6.50
C GLU A 178 15.07 8.41 6.84
N ILE A 179 15.90 7.45 7.25
CA ILE A 179 15.47 6.06 7.50
C ILE A 179 14.73 5.98 8.84
N ARG A 180 13.39 5.92 8.80
CA ARG A 180 12.52 5.94 10.00
C ARG A 180 11.60 4.74 10.09
N GLU A 181 11.14 4.23 8.97
CA GLU A 181 10.16 3.14 8.89
C GLU A 181 10.59 2.05 7.91
N THR A 182 9.93 0.91 8.01
CA THR A 182 10.28 -0.31 7.26
C THR A 182 10.32 -0.08 5.75
N MET A 183 9.41 0.74 5.19
CA MET A 183 9.36 0.99 3.76
C MET A 183 10.62 1.73 3.26
N HIS A 184 11.17 2.66 4.05
CA HIS A 184 12.43 3.33 3.71
C HIS A 184 13.57 2.31 3.59
N ALA A 185 13.67 1.39 4.56
CA ALA A 185 14.64 0.30 4.52
C ALA A 185 14.44 -0.60 3.29
N ALA A 186 13.19 -0.99 3.03
CA ALA A 186 12.85 -1.85 1.90
C ALA A 186 13.22 -1.23 0.55
N LEU A 187 12.92 0.06 0.35
CA LEU A 187 13.26 0.80 -0.87
C LEU A 187 14.78 0.91 -1.05
N LEU A 188 15.52 1.32 -0.02
CA LEU A 188 16.97 1.43 -0.11
C LEU A 188 17.62 0.09 -0.49
N LEU A 189 17.21 -1.01 0.14
CA LEU A 189 17.70 -2.35 -0.19
C LEU A 189 17.26 -2.77 -1.60
N GLY A 190 16.00 -2.53 -1.95
CA GLY A 190 15.46 -2.85 -3.27
C GLY A 190 16.13 -2.10 -4.42
N TYR A 191 16.67 -0.91 -4.15
CA TYR A 191 17.43 -0.11 -5.11
C TYR A 191 18.95 -0.15 -4.89
N GLY A 192 19.45 -1.17 -4.20
CA GLY A 192 20.85 -1.55 -4.27
C GLY A 192 21.69 -1.37 -3.00
N ALA A 193 21.14 -0.83 -1.90
CA ALA A 193 21.87 -0.83 -0.64
C ALA A 193 22.10 -2.27 -0.14
N SER A 194 23.29 -2.54 0.37
CA SER A 194 23.64 -3.81 1.02
C SER A 194 23.30 -3.80 2.51
N ALA A 195 23.41 -2.63 3.13
CA ALA A 195 23.03 -2.40 4.52
C ALA A 195 22.66 -0.93 4.74
N ILE A 196 22.00 -0.66 5.86
CA ILE A 196 21.52 0.68 6.24
C ILE A 196 21.88 0.98 7.70
N ASN A 197 22.13 2.25 8.00
CA ASN A 197 22.25 2.75 9.38
C ASN A 197 21.27 3.89 9.61
N PRO A 198 20.17 3.68 10.35
CA PRO A 198 19.19 4.70 10.69
C PRO A 198 19.63 5.53 11.91
N TYR A 199 20.75 6.24 11.80
CA TYR A 199 21.39 6.88 12.95
C TYR A 199 20.49 7.87 13.70
N LEU A 200 19.69 8.65 12.97
CA LEU A 200 18.79 9.63 13.58
C LEU A 200 17.62 8.95 14.32
N SER A 201 17.09 7.83 13.79
CA SER A 201 16.11 7.02 14.53
C SER A 201 16.68 6.51 15.85
N PHE A 202 17.94 6.07 15.87
CA PHE A 202 18.60 5.66 17.12
C PHE A 202 18.81 6.83 18.08
N ALA A 203 19.16 8.02 17.57
CA ALA A 203 19.28 9.24 18.39
C ALA A 203 17.94 9.65 19.01
N ILE A 204 16.85 9.60 18.22
CA ILE A 204 15.49 9.88 18.71
C ILE A 204 15.09 8.89 19.81
N ILE A 205 15.30 7.58 19.59
CA ILE A 205 15.00 6.54 20.59
C ILE A 205 15.81 6.79 21.88
N SER A 206 17.07 7.17 21.74
CA SER A 206 17.93 7.53 22.88
C SER A 206 17.37 8.70 23.66
N SER A 207 16.99 9.77 22.97
CA SER A 207 16.38 10.97 23.57
C SER A 207 15.06 10.64 24.29
N LEU A 208 14.20 9.85 23.67
CA LEU A 208 12.91 9.44 24.27
C LEU A 208 13.11 8.56 25.53
N ALA A 209 14.10 7.67 25.51
CA ALA A 209 14.42 6.82 26.66
C ALA A 209 15.00 7.62 27.82
N HIS A 210 16.01 8.48 27.57
CA HIS A 210 16.62 9.32 28.60
C HIS A 210 15.66 10.39 29.13
N GLY A 211 14.80 10.92 28.27
CA GLY A 211 13.75 11.89 28.64
C GLY A 211 12.52 11.28 29.33
N GLY A 212 12.52 9.97 29.63
CA GLY A 212 11.41 9.29 30.30
C GLY A 212 10.09 9.25 29.50
N LYS A 213 10.14 9.55 28.20
CA LYS A 213 8.98 9.49 27.31
C LYS A 213 8.55 8.05 26.98
N ILE A 214 9.47 7.10 27.07
CA ILE A 214 9.22 5.66 26.98
C ILE A 214 9.76 4.97 28.23
N GLN A 215 9.05 3.96 28.75
CA GLN A 215 9.42 3.22 29.96
C GLN A 215 10.35 2.02 29.64
N LEU A 216 11.34 2.26 28.79
CA LEU A 216 12.36 1.28 28.40
C LEU A 216 13.72 1.94 28.42
N ASN A 217 14.76 1.19 28.79
CA ASN A 217 16.14 1.67 28.59
C ASN A 217 16.47 1.71 27.09
N TYR A 218 17.46 2.53 26.73
CA TYR A 218 17.86 2.71 25.32
C TYR A 218 18.23 1.38 24.61
N ALA A 219 18.96 0.50 25.26
CA ALA A 219 19.41 -0.74 24.65
C ALA A 219 18.23 -1.63 24.25
N THR A 220 17.25 -1.79 25.16
CA THR A 220 16.02 -2.55 24.89
C THR A 220 15.16 -1.87 23.82
N ALA A 221 14.96 -0.55 23.90
CA ALA A 221 14.17 0.18 22.92
C ALA A 221 14.78 0.12 21.51
N ARG A 222 16.10 0.25 21.39
CA ARG A 222 16.83 0.09 20.13
C ARG A 222 16.68 -1.32 19.56
N THR A 223 16.83 -2.34 20.40
CA THR A 223 16.63 -3.74 19.99
C THR A 223 15.21 -3.98 19.49
N ASN A 224 14.21 -3.49 20.19
CA ASN A 224 12.81 -3.60 19.77
C ASN A 224 12.54 -2.90 18.44
N TYR A 225 13.13 -1.73 18.21
CA TYR A 225 13.05 -1.03 16.93
C TYR A 225 13.66 -1.86 15.79
N ILE A 226 14.86 -2.41 15.98
CA ILE A 226 15.51 -3.27 14.98
C ILE A 226 14.66 -4.51 14.69
N GLU A 227 14.13 -5.18 15.71
CA GLU A 227 13.26 -6.34 15.55
C GLU A 227 11.96 -6.00 14.80
N ALA A 228 11.37 -4.84 15.07
CA ALA A 228 10.20 -4.36 14.34
C ALA A 228 10.51 -4.11 12.85
N MET A 229 11.66 -3.49 12.56
CA MET A 229 12.14 -3.27 11.19
C MET A 229 12.40 -4.60 10.47
N LYS A 230 13.04 -5.57 11.12
CA LYS A 230 13.28 -6.92 10.58
C LYS A 230 11.97 -7.62 10.23
N LYS A 231 11.02 -7.66 11.16
CA LYS A 231 9.68 -8.25 10.94
C LYS A 231 8.96 -7.55 9.79
N GLY A 232 9.05 -6.24 9.70
CA GLY A 232 8.46 -5.48 8.61
C GLY A 232 9.10 -5.78 7.25
N LEU A 233 10.43 -5.92 7.18
CA LEU A 233 11.14 -6.32 5.95
C LEU A 233 10.72 -7.73 5.49
N LEU A 234 10.63 -8.70 6.40
CA LEU A 234 10.14 -10.04 6.06
C LEU A 234 8.73 -9.98 5.45
N LYS A 235 7.82 -9.18 6.03
CA LYS A 235 6.48 -8.99 5.48
C LYS A 235 6.47 -8.39 4.07
N ILE A 236 7.30 -7.39 3.82
CA ILE A 236 7.41 -6.76 2.50
C ILE A 236 7.94 -7.75 1.47
N MET A 237 9.00 -8.48 1.79
CA MET A 237 9.59 -9.50 0.93
C MET A 237 8.60 -10.65 0.67
N ALA A 238 7.88 -11.08 1.70
CA ALA A 238 6.91 -12.17 1.62
C ALA A 238 5.79 -11.88 0.62
N LYS A 239 5.38 -10.62 0.43
CA LYS A 239 4.34 -10.23 -0.54
C LYS A 239 4.70 -10.58 -1.98
N MET A 240 5.97 -10.64 -2.30
CA MET A 240 6.49 -11.04 -3.61
C MET A 240 7.00 -12.48 -3.67
N GLY A 241 6.91 -13.22 -2.57
CA GLY A 241 7.46 -14.56 -2.47
C GLY A 241 8.99 -14.62 -2.47
N ILE A 242 9.67 -13.52 -2.14
CA ILE A 242 11.14 -13.45 -2.08
C ILE A 242 11.61 -13.82 -0.67
N SER A 243 12.29 -14.95 -0.52
CA SER A 243 12.65 -15.52 0.77
C SER A 243 13.99 -15.05 1.34
N THR A 244 14.87 -14.45 0.53
CA THR A 244 16.19 -14.00 0.99
C THR A 244 16.43 -12.53 0.67
N ILE A 245 17.09 -11.82 1.58
CA ILE A 245 17.45 -10.41 1.37
C ILE A 245 18.38 -10.23 0.17
N ARG A 246 19.21 -11.22 -0.10
CA ARG A 246 20.14 -11.20 -1.23
C ARG A 246 19.39 -11.16 -2.58
N SER A 247 18.32 -11.92 -2.71
CA SER A 247 17.46 -11.91 -3.90
C SER A 247 16.58 -10.66 -3.97
N TYR A 248 16.30 -10.03 -2.82
CA TYR A 248 15.54 -8.80 -2.75
C TYR A 248 16.36 -7.55 -3.14
N ARG A 249 17.65 -7.56 -2.83
CA ARG A 249 18.55 -6.45 -3.13
C ARG A 249 18.66 -6.21 -4.63
N GLY A 250 18.32 -4.99 -5.07
CA GLY A 250 18.32 -4.63 -6.48
C GLY A 250 17.19 -5.26 -7.31
N ALA A 251 16.21 -5.91 -6.68
CA ALA A 251 15.09 -6.54 -7.37
C ALA A 251 14.08 -5.53 -7.96
N LYS A 252 14.09 -4.27 -7.47
CA LYS A 252 13.25 -3.16 -7.98
C LYS A 252 11.75 -3.51 -8.02
N ILE A 253 11.26 -4.21 -7.02
CA ILE A 253 9.85 -4.63 -6.92
C ILE A 253 8.95 -3.49 -6.40
N PHE A 254 9.13 -2.34 -6.98
CA PHE A 254 8.37 -1.13 -6.68
C PHE A 254 7.93 -0.49 -7.98
N GLU A 255 6.79 0.16 -7.94
CA GLU A 255 6.37 1.07 -8.99
C GLU A 255 6.43 2.51 -8.48
N SER A 256 6.78 3.43 -9.35
CA SER A 256 6.78 4.86 -9.07
C SER A 256 5.52 5.52 -9.61
N ILE A 257 5.00 6.49 -8.87
CA ILE A 257 3.79 7.24 -9.23
C ILE A 257 4.11 8.73 -9.15
N GLY A 258 4.00 9.41 -10.29
CA GLY A 258 4.19 10.84 -10.37
C GLY A 258 5.64 11.29 -10.46
N LEU A 259 6.53 10.46 -10.98
CA LEU A 259 7.91 10.82 -11.31
C LEU A 259 8.10 10.95 -12.82
N ASP A 260 8.91 11.91 -13.22
CA ASP A 260 9.26 12.11 -14.62
C ASP A 260 10.06 10.92 -15.20
N GLU A 261 9.75 10.53 -16.43
CA GLU A 261 10.39 9.38 -17.09
C GLU A 261 11.88 9.56 -17.32
N SER A 262 12.32 10.80 -17.59
CA SER A 262 13.74 11.11 -17.78
C SER A 262 14.54 10.94 -16.50
N LEU A 263 13.97 11.33 -15.36
CA LEU A 263 14.55 11.14 -14.03
C LEU A 263 14.67 9.63 -13.70
N LEU A 264 13.62 8.86 -13.97
CA LEU A 264 13.65 7.42 -13.73
C LEU A 264 14.66 6.71 -14.62
N ARG A 265 14.75 7.09 -15.88
CA ARG A 265 15.72 6.54 -16.82
C ARG A 265 17.15 6.86 -16.42
N GLU A 266 17.40 8.09 -15.98
CA GLU A 266 18.75 8.58 -15.59
C GLU A 266 19.24 7.93 -14.30
N TYR A 267 18.38 7.84 -13.26
CA TYR A 267 18.81 7.43 -11.91
C TYR A 267 18.28 6.08 -11.44
N PHE A 268 17.25 5.51 -12.11
CA PHE A 268 16.61 4.24 -11.72
C PHE A 268 16.70 3.17 -12.81
N GLY A 269 17.41 3.43 -13.89
CA GLY A 269 17.56 2.52 -15.02
C GLY A 269 16.37 2.57 -15.98
N THR A 270 15.75 1.41 -16.28
CA THR A 270 14.62 1.29 -17.21
C THR A 270 13.26 1.45 -16.55
N GLU A 271 13.22 1.87 -15.29
CA GLU A 271 11.97 2.07 -14.55
C GLU A 271 11.04 3.06 -15.26
N ARG A 272 9.76 2.77 -15.24
CA ARG A 272 8.72 3.64 -15.77
C ARG A 272 7.78 4.05 -14.67
N SER A 273 7.41 5.31 -14.65
CA SER A 273 6.28 5.76 -13.85
C SER A 273 4.99 5.40 -14.56
N THR A 274 4.05 4.83 -13.84
CA THR A 274 2.69 4.58 -14.37
C THR A 274 2.02 5.91 -14.74
N ILE A 275 2.32 6.96 -13.98
CA ILE A 275 1.93 8.34 -14.25
C ILE A 275 3.19 9.20 -14.13
N GLY A 276 3.48 10.03 -15.14
CA GLY A 276 4.53 11.04 -15.10
C GLY A 276 4.24 12.11 -14.05
N GLY A 277 5.19 13.00 -13.83
CA GLY A 277 5.00 14.07 -12.84
C GLY A 277 6.25 14.88 -12.59
N ILE A 278 6.75 14.86 -11.35
CA ILE A 278 7.82 15.74 -10.89
C ILE A 278 9.21 15.31 -11.38
N GLY A 279 10.06 16.31 -11.64
CA GLY A 279 11.48 16.15 -11.91
C GLY A 279 12.37 16.61 -10.75
N LEU A 280 13.67 16.76 -11.03
CA LEU A 280 14.67 17.16 -10.03
C LEU A 280 14.39 18.52 -9.37
N GLU A 281 13.71 19.44 -10.05
CA GLU A 281 13.38 20.75 -9.49
C GLU A 281 12.48 20.65 -8.26
N THR A 282 11.45 19.81 -8.33
CA THR A 282 10.55 19.58 -7.18
C THR A 282 11.25 18.81 -6.08
N ILE A 283 12.07 17.81 -6.42
CA ILE A 283 12.83 17.03 -5.44
C ILE A 283 13.81 17.91 -4.68
N ALA A 284 14.56 18.78 -5.38
CA ALA A 284 15.47 19.72 -4.75
C ALA A 284 14.74 20.72 -3.85
N ARG A 285 13.60 21.27 -4.33
CA ARG A 285 12.73 22.15 -3.54
C ARG A 285 12.28 21.49 -2.24
N ASP A 286 11.81 20.26 -2.32
CA ASP A 286 11.27 19.54 -1.17
C ASP A 286 12.38 19.20 -0.17
N ALA A 287 13.56 18.76 -0.64
CA ALA A 287 14.74 18.52 0.19
C ALA A 287 15.18 19.81 0.92
N MET A 288 15.32 20.92 0.17
CA MET A 288 15.65 22.22 0.77
C MET A 288 14.58 22.72 1.75
N SER A 289 13.29 22.45 1.48
CA SER A 289 12.22 22.84 2.39
C SER A 289 12.30 22.11 3.73
N PHE A 290 12.60 20.81 3.73
CA PHE A 290 12.86 20.07 4.97
C PHE A 290 14.12 20.58 5.69
N HIS A 291 15.18 20.81 4.93
CA HIS A 291 16.44 21.37 5.45
C HIS A 291 16.23 22.75 6.10
N ALA A 292 15.58 23.67 5.40
CA ALA A 292 15.27 24.99 5.94
C ALA A 292 14.41 24.95 7.21
N GLN A 293 13.45 24.01 7.30
CA GLN A 293 12.66 23.81 8.52
C GLN A 293 13.51 23.30 9.69
N ALA A 294 14.54 22.49 9.43
CA ALA A 294 15.43 21.97 10.47
C ALA A 294 16.35 23.07 11.03
N TYR A 295 16.76 24.04 10.21
CA TYR A 295 17.60 25.18 10.62
C TYR A 295 16.81 26.44 10.97
N ALA A 296 15.52 26.53 10.67
CA ALA A 296 14.65 27.56 11.20
C ALA A 296 14.52 27.37 12.72
N ASP A 297 14.35 28.47 13.44
CA ASP A 297 14.41 28.60 14.91
C ASP A 297 13.77 27.40 15.67
N ALA A 298 14.49 26.30 15.75
CA ALA A 298 14.08 25.07 16.43
C ALA A 298 13.89 25.25 17.95
N ARG A 299 14.37 26.39 18.48
CA ARG A 299 14.27 26.74 19.92
C ARG A 299 12.85 27.12 20.35
N SER A 300 11.95 27.39 19.41
CA SER A 300 10.57 27.82 19.72
C SER A 300 9.53 26.71 19.68
N MET A 301 9.87 25.48 19.31
CA MET A 301 8.92 24.37 19.22
C MET A 301 9.03 23.41 20.40
N ASP A 302 8.17 23.57 21.40
CA ASP A 302 8.01 22.61 22.50
C ASP A 302 7.39 21.28 22.02
N PHE A 303 6.71 21.26 20.86
CA PHE A 303 6.02 20.10 20.32
C PHE A 303 6.22 19.98 18.80
N LEU A 304 6.46 18.76 18.33
CA LEU A 304 6.47 18.46 16.90
C LEU A 304 5.05 18.62 16.31
N PRO A 305 4.89 19.28 15.15
CA PRO A 305 3.59 19.44 14.52
C PRO A 305 3.01 18.08 14.09
N ASN A 306 1.76 17.81 14.49
CA ASN A 306 1.03 16.65 14.02
C ASN A 306 0.22 17.03 12.76
N VAL A 307 0.76 16.70 11.60
CA VAL A 307 0.16 17.01 10.29
C VAL A 307 -1.10 16.20 9.98
N GLY A 308 -1.45 15.22 10.82
CA GLY A 308 -2.68 14.46 10.64
C GLY A 308 -2.65 13.39 9.53
N GLN A 309 -1.55 12.64 9.38
CA GLN A 309 -1.40 11.62 8.33
C GLN A 309 -2.53 10.58 8.30
N PHE A 310 -3.03 10.16 9.46
CA PHE A 310 -4.09 9.12 9.58
C PHE A 310 -5.41 9.65 10.14
N HIS A 311 -5.44 10.84 10.69
CA HIS A 311 -6.60 11.47 11.27
C HIS A 311 -6.63 12.93 10.87
N TYR A 312 -7.78 13.39 10.41
CA TYR A 312 -7.97 14.80 10.07
C TYR A 312 -7.48 15.72 11.21
N ARG A 313 -6.74 16.76 10.84
CA ARG A 313 -6.32 17.87 11.69
C ARG A 313 -6.56 19.18 10.96
N LYS A 314 -7.16 20.14 11.63
CA LYS A 314 -7.35 21.48 11.06
C LYS A 314 -5.99 22.09 10.69
N GLY A 315 -5.84 22.56 9.47
CA GLY A 315 -4.56 23.06 8.93
C GLY A 315 -3.52 21.97 8.60
N GLY A 316 -3.85 20.70 8.81
CA GLY A 316 -3.03 19.54 8.46
C GLY A 316 -3.15 19.09 7.02
N ILE A 317 -2.81 17.82 6.77
CA ILE A 317 -2.99 17.16 5.48
C ILE A 317 -4.49 17.08 5.16
N PRO A 318 -4.93 17.38 3.92
CA PRO A 318 -6.33 17.24 3.55
C PRO A 318 -6.75 15.77 3.52
N HIS A 319 -8.01 15.51 3.91
CA HIS A 319 -8.62 14.19 3.93
C HIS A 319 -9.95 14.21 3.17
N ALA A 320 -10.23 13.15 2.44
CA ALA A 320 -11.49 12.97 1.74
C ALA A 320 -12.69 12.90 2.72
N TRP A 321 -12.46 12.28 3.88
CA TRP A 321 -13.40 12.25 4.99
C TRP A 321 -12.95 13.18 6.10
N ASN A 322 -13.54 14.35 6.13
CA ASN A 322 -13.34 15.40 7.11
C ASN A 322 -14.66 15.70 7.87
N PRO A 323 -14.67 16.53 8.90
CA PRO A 323 -15.88 16.82 9.66
C PRO A 323 -17.07 17.32 8.82
N GLU A 324 -16.82 18.09 7.76
CA GLU A 324 -17.85 18.63 6.88
C GLU A 324 -18.50 17.52 6.03
N THR A 325 -17.69 16.71 5.33
CA THR A 325 -18.19 15.64 4.47
C THR A 325 -18.90 14.55 5.27
N ILE A 326 -18.41 14.23 6.48
CA ILE A 326 -19.04 13.25 7.38
C ILE A 326 -20.40 13.78 7.85
N SER A 327 -20.43 14.98 8.42
CA SER A 327 -21.66 15.53 9.00
C SER A 327 -22.73 15.80 7.93
N SER A 328 -22.37 16.33 6.77
CA SER A 328 -23.33 16.62 5.70
C SER A 328 -24.00 15.35 5.17
N LEU A 329 -23.22 14.26 4.97
CA LEU A 329 -23.78 12.96 4.57
C LEU A 329 -24.71 12.38 5.65
N GLN A 330 -24.31 12.41 6.91
CA GLN A 330 -25.13 11.88 8.01
C GLN A 330 -26.43 12.68 8.19
N ILE A 331 -26.38 14.00 8.07
CA ILE A 331 -27.59 14.85 8.11
C ILE A 331 -28.50 14.53 6.94
N ALA A 332 -27.96 14.42 5.72
CA ALA A 332 -28.71 14.06 4.53
C ALA A 332 -29.44 12.73 4.71
N THR A 333 -28.75 11.72 5.22
CA THR A 333 -29.29 10.37 5.46
C THR A 333 -30.38 10.39 6.53
N ARG A 334 -30.14 11.02 7.69
CA ARG A 334 -31.08 11.05 8.82
C ARG A 334 -32.38 11.82 8.50
N LEU A 335 -32.28 12.87 7.70
CA LEU A 335 -33.42 13.68 7.30
C LEU A 335 -34.09 13.18 6.01
N GLY A 336 -33.52 12.20 5.31
CA GLY A 336 -34.01 11.79 3.98
C GLY A 336 -34.00 12.96 2.98
N SER A 337 -33.06 13.90 3.12
CA SER A 337 -33.08 15.17 2.40
C SER A 337 -32.15 15.18 1.20
N TYR A 338 -32.72 15.15 -0.02
CA TYR A 338 -31.95 15.27 -1.26
C TYR A 338 -31.15 16.60 -1.32
N ARG A 339 -31.74 17.71 -0.84
CA ARG A 339 -31.03 18.99 -0.77
C ARG A 339 -29.76 18.90 0.07
N LYS A 340 -29.80 18.23 1.23
CA LYS A 340 -28.65 18.01 2.08
C LYS A 340 -27.62 17.06 1.45
N TYR A 341 -28.09 16.08 0.69
CA TYR A 341 -27.21 15.24 -0.12
C TYR A 341 -26.48 16.05 -1.20
N LYS A 342 -27.15 17.00 -1.85
CA LYS A 342 -26.50 17.90 -2.82
C LYS A 342 -25.45 18.81 -2.18
N GLU A 343 -25.65 19.24 -0.92
CA GLU A 343 -24.63 19.96 -0.16
C GLU A 343 -23.41 19.06 0.08
N PHE A 344 -23.62 17.79 0.44
CA PHE A 344 -22.54 16.80 0.55
C PHE A 344 -21.78 16.61 -0.77
N THR A 345 -22.49 16.41 -1.87
CA THR A 345 -21.81 16.22 -3.17
C THR A 345 -21.04 17.47 -3.59
N ALA A 346 -21.57 18.66 -3.33
CA ALA A 346 -20.87 19.92 -3.60
C ALA A 346 -19.58 20.06 -2.77
N ALA A 347 -19.59 19.64 -1.49
CA ALA A 347 -18.41 19.65 -0.65
C ALA A 347 -17.34 18.63 -1.12
N VAL A 348 -17.77 17.50 -1.70
CA VAL A 348 -16.86 16.47 -2.24
C VAL A 348 -16.30 16.88 -3.60
N ASP A 349 -17.15 17.33 -4.52
CA ASP A 349 -16.79 17.59 -5.92
C ASP A 349 -16.20 19.00 -6.14
N GLY A 350 -16.57 19.97 -5.28
CA GLY A 350 -16.14 21.37 -5.37
C GLY A 350 -14.89 21.72 -4.55
N LYS A 351 -14.21 20.73 -3.98
CA LYS A 351 -12.98 20.94 -3.19
C LYS A 351 -11.84 21.50 -4.06
N THR A 352 -10.98 22.29 -3.44
CA THR A 352 -9.78 22.84 -4.06
C THR A 352 -8.58 21.88 -3.96
N ASP A 353 -8.54 21.04 -2.94
CA ASP A 353 -7.47 20.06 -2.75
C ASP A 353 -7.69 18.84 -3.67
N LEU A 354 -6.68 18.51 -4.45
CA LEU A 354 -6.66 17.27 -5.25
C LEU A 354 -6.32 16.10 -4.33
N LEU A 355 -7.24 15.13 -4.19
CA LEU A 355 -7.05 13.97 -3.34
C LEU A 355 -6.86 12.67 -4.13
N PHE A 356 -7.53 12.58 -5.27
CA PHE A 356 -7.52 11.39 -6.13
C PHE A 356 -7.15 11.77 -7.57
N LEU A 357 -6.65 10.83 -8.35
CA LEU A 357 -6.32 11.07 -9.75
C LEU A 357 -7.52 11.54 -10.57
N ARG A 358 -8.72 11.02 -10.25
CA ARG A 358 -9.97 11.46 -10.89
C ARG A 358 -10.34 12.90 -10.63
N ASP A 359 -9.76 13.54 -9.61
CA ASP A 359 -9.96 14.98 -9.37
C ASP A 359 -9.28 15.86 -10.45
N LEU A 360 -8.32 15.29 -11.19
CA LEU A 360 -7.68 15.92 -12.35
C LEU A 360 -8.49 15.78 -13.65
N LEU A 361 -9.53 14.94 -13.65
CA LEU A 361 -10.34 14.66 -14.83
C LEU A 361 -11.59 15.53 -14.85
N ASP A 362 -12.05 15.88 -16.05
CA ASP A 362 -13.31 16.58 -16.27
C ASP A 362 -14.04 15.99 -17.47
N PHE A 363 -15.33 16.29 -17.59
CA PHE A 363 -16.18 15.78 -18.67
C PHE A 363 -16.06 16.68 -19.90
N LYS A 364 -15.77 16.06 -21.04
CA LYS A 364 -15.98 16.72 -22.32
C LYS A 364 -17.49 16.79 -22.60
N ARG A 365 -18.04 18.00 -22.69
CA ARG A 365 -19.46 18.19 -23.00
C ARG A 365 -19.76 17.65 -24.39
N GLY A 366 -20.77 16.78 -24.46
CA GLY A 366 -21.32 16.23 -25.69
C GLY A 366 -22.67 16.87 -26.04
N THR A 367 -23.34 16.33 -27.05
CA THR A 367 -24.72 16.68 -27.36
C THR A 367 -25.64 16.09 -26.28
N PRO A 368 -26.52 16.92 -25.65
CA PRO A 368 -27.46 16.40 -24.67
C PRO A 368 -28.39 15.35 -25.30
N VAL A 369 -28.71 14.32 -24.53
CA VAL A 369 -29.73 13.32 -24.87
C VAL A 369 -30.98 13.54 -24.02
N PRO A 370 -32.18 13.20 -24.49
CA PRO A 370 -33.40 13.25 -23.70
C PRO A 370 -33.30 12.38 -22.44
N VAL A 371 -33.92 12.80 -21.34
CA VAL A 371 -33.80 12.08 -20.05
C VAL A 371 -34.43 10.68 -20.12
N ASP A 372 -35.42 10.49 -20.94
CA ASP A 372 -36.11 9.20 -21.18
C ASP A 372 -35.24 8.20 -21.99
N GLU A 373 -34.19 8.67 -22.64
CA GLU A 373 -33.17 7.82 -23.27
C GLU A 373 -32.05 7.41 -22.29
N VAL A 374 -31.99 8.01 -21.11
CA VAL A 374 -31.02 7.67 -20.07
C VAL A 374 -31.49 6.42 -19.31
N GLU A 375 -30.55 5.54 -18.96
CA GLU A 375 -30.82 4.35 -18.13
C GLU A 375 -31.57 4.75 -16.83
N PRO A 376 -32.69 4.09 -16.50
CA PRO A 376 -33.49 4.45 -15.32
C PRO A 376 -32.76 4.12 -14.01
N VAL A 377 -33.08 4.86 -12.95
CA VAL A 377 -32.39 4.73 -11.64
C VAL A 377 -32.45 3.31 -11.11
N GLU A 378 -33.56 2.60 -11.29
CA GLU A 378 -33.75 1.22 -10.85
C GLU A 378 -32.80 0.23 -11.56
N ALA A 379 -32.38 0.53 -12.77
CA ALA A 379 -31.39 -0.26 -13.50
C ALA A 379 -29.95 0.11 -13.07
N ILE A 380 -29.67 1.41 -12.90
CA ILE A 380 -28.36 1.90 -12.45
C ILE A 380 -28.01 1.34 -11.06
N VAL A 381 -28.96 1.36 -10.11
CA VAL A 381 -28.75 0.93 -8.73
C VAL A 381 -28.36 -0.55 -8.64
N LYS A 382 -28.81 -1.40 -9.57
CA LYS A 382 -28.42 -2.82 -9.63
C LYS A 382 -26.91 -3.04 -9.86
N ARG A 383 -26.21 -2.02 -10.36
CA ARG A 383 -24.75 -2.03 -10.56
C ARG A 383 -23.98 -1.65 -9.30
N PHE A 384 -24.69 -1.27 -8.21
CA PHE A 384 -24.07 -0.85 -6.97
C PHE A 384 -23.90 -2.02 -6.01
N VAL A 385 -22.71 -2.08 -5.41
CA VAL A 385 -22.33 -3.15 -4.47
C VAL A 385 -21.74 -2.51 -3.22
N VAL A 386 -22.21 -2.91 -2.04
CA VAL A 386 -21.45 -2.61 -0.82
C VAL A 386 -20.30 -3.59 -0.71
N GLY A 387 -19.08 -3.04 -0.62
CA GLY A 387 -17.84 -3.82 -0.62
C GLY A 387 -17.76 -4.81 0.54
N ALA A 388 -16.90 -5.80 0.38
CA ALA A 388 -16.70 -6.89 1.34
C ALA A 388 -16.28 -6.39 2.73
N MET A 389 -17.17 -6.44 3.70
CA MET A 389 -16.93 -6.11 5.10
C MET A 389 -17.46 -7.24 5.98
N SER A 390 -16.56 -8.01 6.59
CA SER A 390 -16.92 -9.23 7.30
C SER A 390 -17.68 -8.98 8.59
N PHE A 391 -18.62 -9.86 8.92
CA PHE A 391 -19.16 -9.97 10.27
C PHE A 391 -18.03 -10.33 11.25
N GLY A 392 -17.91 -9.57 12.32
CA GLY A 392 -16.77 -9.56 13.23
C GLY A 392 -15.84 -8.38 13.04
N ALA A 393 -15.64 -7.88 11.80
CA ALA A 393 -15.11 -6.52 11.57
C ALA A 393 -16.19 -5.47 11.82
N LEU A 394 -17.43 -5.72 11.36
CA LEU A 394 -18.64 -4.98 11.71
C LEU A 394 -19.45 -5.69 12.81
N SER A 395 -20.31 -4.94 13.50
CA SER A 395 -21.37 -5.50 14.33
C SER A 395 -22.40 -6.25 13.47
N ILE A 396 -23.18 -7.13 14.10
CA ILE A 396 -24.23 -7.88 13.40
C ILE A 396 -25.30 -6.92 12.86
N GLU A 397 -25.70 -5.90 13.63
CA GLU A 397 -26.71 -4.91 13.27
C GLU A 397 -26.29 -4.10 12.06
N ALA A 398 -25.03 -3.66 12.01
CA ALA A 398 -24.49 -2.93 10.86
C ALA A 398 -24.44 -3.82 9.60
N HIS A 399 -24.04 -5.08 9.76
CA HIS A 399 -23.94 -6.03 8.66
C HIS A 399 -25.32 -6.37 8.06
N GLU A 400 -26.31 -6.60 8.91
CA GLU A 400 -27.69 -6.89 8.50
C GLU A 400 -28.39 -5.66 7.91
N ALA A 401 -28.21 -4.48 8.51
CA ALA A 401 -28.76 -3.22 8.00
C ALA A 401 -28.28 -2.92 6.57
N ILE A 402 -27.00 -3.17 6.29
CA ILE A 402 -26.43 -3.04 4.94
C ILE A 402 -27.09 -4.03 3.98
N ALA A 403 -27.20 -5.30 4.36
CA ALA A 403 -27.81 -6.31 3.49
C ALA A 403 -29.27 -5.99 3.20
N LEU A 404 -30.05 -5.65 4.22
CA LEU A 404 -31.46 -5.25 4.08
C LEU A 404 -31.62 -4.03 3.15
N ALA A 405 -30.80 -2.99 3.35
CA ALA A 405 -30.88 -1.78 2.54
C ALA A 405 -30.58 -2.06 1.06
N MET A 406 -29.53 -2.83 0.79
CA MET A 406 -29.14 -3.17 -0.58
C MET A 406 -30.15 -4.10 -1.25
N ASN A 407 -30.72 -5.05 -0.52
CA ASN A 407 -31.76 -5.92 -1.04
C ASN A 407 -33.06 -5.14 -1.37
N ARG A 408 -33.44 -4.16 -0.54
CA ARG A 408 -34.58 -3.26 -0.83
C ARG A 408 -34.36 -2.42 -2.10
N LEU A 409 -33.13 -2.01 -2.35
CA LEU A 409 -32.77 -1.26 -3.55
C LEU A 409 -32.62 -2.14 -4.81
N GLY A 410 -32.66 -3.47 -4.68
CA GLY A 410 -32.34 -4.39 -5.77
C GLY A 410 -30.84 -4.48 -6.11
N ALA A 411 -30.01 -3.89 -5.27
CA ALA A 411 -28.55 -3.89 -5.36
C ALA A 411 -27.94 -5.08 -4.58
N ARG A 412 -26.60 -5.08 -4.36
CA ARG A 412 -25.91 -6.18 -3.69
C ARG A 412 -25.09 -5.72 -2.49
N SER A 413 -25.05 -6.55 -1.44
CA SER A 413 -24.07 -6.49 -0.38
C SER A 413 -23.19 -7.73 -0.40
N ASN A 414 -22.01 -7.65 0.24
CA ASN A 414 -21.02 -8.71 0.28
C ASN A 414 -20.79 -9.13 1.74
N THR A 415 -20.81 -10.43 2.01
CA THR A 415 -20.57 -10.99 3.36
C THR A 415 -19.18 -10.65 3.92
N GLY A 416 -18.19 -10.41 3.07
CA GLY A 416 -16.78 -10.45 3.44
C GLY A 416 -16.33 -11.89 3.77
N GLU A 417 -15.10 -12.04 4.24
CA GLU A 417 -14.43 -13.31 4.47
C GLU A 417 -14.86 -14.08 5.74
N GLY A 418 -15.92 -13.67 6.40
CA GLY A 418 -16.32 -14.21 7.70
C GLY A 418 -17.48 -15.20 7.69
N GLY A 419 -17.99 -15.57 6.52
CA GLY A 419 -19.23 -16.33 6.42
C GLY A 419 -20.47 -15.51 6.72
N GLU A 420 -21.60 -16.16 6.82
CA GLU A 420 -22.88 -15.56 7.19
C GLU A 420 -23.71 -16.55 8.00
N ASP A 421 -24.43 -16.09 9.02
CA ASP A 421 -25.31 -16.96 9.79
C ASP A 421 -26.45 -17.48 8.91
N ASN A 422 -26.68 -18.80 8.95
CA ASN A 422 -27.67 -19.47 8.11
C ASN A 422 -29.11 -19.05 8.41
N GLU A 423 -29.42 -18.54 9.60
CA GLU A 423 -30.73 -17.99 9.92
C GLU A 423 -31.12 -16.82 9.00
N ARG A 424 -30.13 -16.11 8.44
CA ARG A 424 -30.33 -15.00 7.49
C ARG A 424 -30.81 -15.46 6.11
N TYR A 425 -30.61 -16.72 5.75
CA TYR A 425 -31.07 -17.27 4.45
C TYR A 425 -32.60 -17.41 4.41
N HIS A 426 -33.20 -17.63 5.56
CA HIS A 426 -34.64 -17.84 5.73
C HIS A 426 -35.31 -16.65 6.43
N GLY A 427 -34.53 -15.74 7.03
CA GLY A 427 -35.00 -14.59 7.75
C GLY A 427 -35.20 -13.36 6.86
N GLY A 428 -36.06 -12.45 7.31
CA GLY A 428 -36.31 -11.20 6.59
C GLY A 428 -37.08 -10.19 7.41
N VAL A 429 -37.10 -8.95 6.92
CA VAL A 429 -37.88 -7.85 7.47
C VAL A 429 -38.82 -7.34 6.36
N ASP A 430 -40.13 -7.34 6.63
CA ASP A 430 -41.15 -6.91 5.65
C ASP A 430 -41.05 -7.68 4.31
N GLY A 431 -40.71 -8.97 4.35
CA GLY A 431 -40.56 -9.81 3.17
C GLY A 431 -39.24 -9.63 2.41
N VAL A 432 -38.31 -8.81 2.93
CA VAL A 432 -37.00 -8.58 2.32
C VAL A 432 -35.94 -9.36 3.09
N SER A 433 -35.14 -10.17 2.39
CA SER A 433 -34.08 -11.00 2.97
C SER A 433 -32.99 -10.18 3.65
N LEU A 434 -32.44 -10.72 4.74
CA LEU A 434 -31.23 -10.23 5.42
C LEU A 434 -29.95 -10.83 4.85
N SER A 435 -30.03 -11.79 3.93
CA SER A 435 -28.88 -12.44 3.33
C SER A 435 -28.17 -11.52 2.33
N SER A 436 -26.86 -11.48 2.40
CA SER A 436 -26.03 -10.80 1.41
C SER A 436 -25.99 -11.62 0.12
N LYS A 437 -26.22 -10.98 -1.03
CA LYS A 437 -26.26 -11.65 -2.33
C LYS A 437 -24.89 -12.11 -2.80
N THR A 438 -23.83 -11.35 -2.49
CA THR A 438 -22.46 -11.74 -2.77
C THR A 438 -21.83 -12.42 -1.56
N LYS A 439 -21.33 -13.64 -1.75
CA LYS A 439 -20.66 -14.43 -0.72
C LYS A 439 -19.18 -14.59 -1.03
N GLN A 440 -18.32 -14.09 -0.12
CA GLN A 440 -16.89 -14.07 -0.32
C GLN A 440 -16.23 -15.36 0.17
N VAL A 441 -15.28 -15.87 -0.64
CA VAL A 441 -14.41 -17.00 -0.34
C VAL A 441 -12.97 -16.50 -0.29
N ALA A 442 -12.38 -16.46 0.90
CA ALA A 442 -10.99 -16.07 1.10
C ALA A 442 -10.12 -17.31 1.40
N SER A 443 -8.81 -17.14 1.48
CA SER A 443 -7.86 -18.24 1.70
C SER A 443 -8.15 -19.06 2.97
N GLY A 444 -8.60 -18.42 4.05
CA GLY A 444 -8.94 -19.10 5.32
C GLY A 444 -10.23 -19.91 5.29
N ARG A 445 -11.08 -19.77 4.28
CA ARG A 445 -12.36 -20.49 4.12
C ARG A 445 -13.29 -20.39 5.34
N PHE A 446 -13.19 -19.34 6.15
CA PHE A 446 -14.02 -19.17 7.36
C PHE A 446 -15.51 -19.04 7.01
N GLY A 447 -16.33 -19.95 7.57
CA GLY A 447 -17.77 -20.00 7.35
C GLY A 447 -18.19 -20.43 5.94
N VAL A 448 -17.29 -20.92 5.11
CA VAL A 448 -17.60 -21.43 3.76
C VAL A 448 -18.11 -22.87 3.87
N THR A 449 -19.41 -23.03 3.71
CA THR A 449 -20.12 -24.31 3.67
C THR A 449 -20.88 -24.47 2.36
N ALA A 450 -21.36 -25.67 2.04
CA ALA A 450 -22.20 -25.89 0.87
C ALA A 450 -23.48 -25.03 0.93
N GLU A 451 -24.11 -24.97 2.12
CA GLU A 451 -25.30 -24.12 2.34
C GLU A 451 -25.00 -22.62 2.06
N TYR A 452 -23.86 -22.12 2.54
CA TYR A 452 -23.41 -20.76 2.25
C TYR A 452 -23.28 -20.51 0.75
N LEU A 453 -22.67 -21.41 0.01
CA LEU A 453 -22.39 -21.24 -1.42
C LEU A 453 -23.67 -21.35 -2.27
N VAL A 454 -24.60 -22.27 -1.96
CA VAL A 454 -25.85 -22.41 -2.75
C VAL A 454 -26.83 -21.25 -2.56
N ASN A 455 -26.68 -20.48 -1.46
CA ASN A 455 -27.48 -19.29 -1.19
C ASN A 455 -26.87 -18.00 -1.78
N ALA A 456 -25.86 -18.10 -2.63
CA ALA A 456 -25.22 -16.95 -3.28
C ALA A 456 -25.83 -16.64 -4.65
N GLU A 457 -26.05 -15.34 -4.96
CA GLU A 457 -26.23 -14.86 -6.33
C GLU A 457 -24.86 -14.64 -7.01
N GLU A 458 -23.86 -14.30 -6.22
CA GLU A 458 -22.46 -14.15 -6.65
C GLU A 458 -21.53 -14.77 -5.61
N ILE A 459 -20.55 -15.57 -6.07
CA ILE A 459 -19.47 -16.06 -5.21
C ILE A 459 -18.19 -15.32 -5.60
N GLN A 460 -17.57 -14.65 -4.63
CA GLN A 460 -16.39 -13.84 -4.85
C GLN A 460 -15.13 -14.49 -4.27
N ILE A 461 -14.19 -14.85 -5.14
CA ILE A 461 -12.85 -15.30 -4.73
C ILE A 461 -12.01 -14.08 -4.36
N LYS A 462 -11.60 -13.97 -3.09
CA LYS A 462 -10.75 -12.89 -2.61
C LYS A 462 -9.27 -13.27 -2.77
N VAL A 463 -8.62 -12.74 -3.79
CA VAL A 463 -7.17 -12.89 -3.97
C VAL A 463 -6.41 -11.88 -3.10
N ALA A 464 -6.85 -10.62 -3.11
CA ALA A 464 -6.23 -9.55 -2.32
C ALA A 464 -7.27 -8.49 -1.91
N GLN A 465 -6.84 -7.51 -1.13
CA GLN A 465 -7.69 -6.40 -0.64
C GLN A 465 -6.95 -5.07 -0.80
N GLY A 466 -7.58 -4.06 -1.39
CA GLY A 466 -6.98 -2.78 -1.75
C GLY A 466 -6.26 -2.05 -0.62
N ALA A 467 -6.84 -2.02 0.58
CA ALA A 467 -6.25 -1.35 1.74
C ALA A 467 -5.05 -2.08 2.37
N LYS A 468 -4.84 -3.35 2.07
CA LYS A 468 -3.75 -4.19 2.62
C LYS A 468 -3.36 -5.34 1.70
N PRO A 469 -2.86 -5.06 0.50
CA PRO A 469 -2.48 -6.12 -0.43
C PRO A 469 -1.38 -7.00 0.15
N GLY A 470 -1.47 -8.32 -0.08
CA GLY A 470 -0.47 -9.28 0.36
C GLY A 470 -0.35 -9.49 1.87
N GLU A 471 -1.28 -8.98 2.69
CA GLU A 471 -1.29 -9.18 4.16
C GLU A 471 -2.25 -10.29 4.60
N GLY A 472 -3.26 -10.57 3.79
CA GLY A 472 -4.38 -11.44 4.17
C GLY A 472 -5.35 -10.80 5.17
N GLY A 473 -6.32 -11.60 5.64
CA GLY A 473 -7.31 -11.19 6.65
C GLY A 473 -6.90 -11.55 8.06
N GLN A 474 -7.30 -10.73 9.02
CA GLN A 474 -7.09 -11.01 10.45
C GLN A 474 -8.27 -10.51 11.29
N LEU A 475 -8.74 -11.34 12.21
CA LEU A 475 -9.68 -10.95 13.25
C LEU A 475 -9.06 -11.28 14.62
N PRO A 476 -8.86 -10.29 15.51
CA PRO A 476 -8.30 -10.52 16.84
C PRO A 476 -9.21 -11.40 17.70
N GLY A 477 -8.63 -12.26 18.51
CA GLY A 477 -9.38 -13.21 19.34
C GLY A 477 -10.40 -12.57 20.28
N PHE A 478 -10.11 -11.38 20.82
CA PHE A 478 -11.04 -10.65 21.69
C PHE A 478 -12.32 -10.16 20.99
N LYS A 479 -12.34 -10.16 19.65
CA LYS A 479 -13.55 -9.90 18.84
C LYS A 479 -14.30 -11.18 18.48
N VAL A 480 -13.68 -12.34 18.63
CA VAL A 480 -14.27 -13.64 18.28
C VAL A 480 -15.13 -14.14 19.44
N ASN A 481 -16.37 -13.67 19.51
CA ASN A 481 -17.38 -14.15 20.45
C ASN A 481 -18.00 -15.48 19.98
N ALA A 482 -18.96 -16.03 20.73
CA ALA A 482 -19.58 -17.31 20.43
C ALA A 482 -20.33 -17.32 19.07
N ILE A 483 -21.00 -16.21 18.71
CA ILE A 483 -21.75 -16.07 17.46
C ILE A 483 -20.79 -16.05 16.27
N ILE A 484 -19.72 -15.26 16.34
CA ILE A 484 -18.71 -15.19 15.29
C ILE A 484 -17.99 -16.52 15.13
N ALA A 485 -17.66 -17.18 16.25
CA ALA A 485 -17.01 -18.50 16.23
C ALA A 485 -17.91 -19.54 15.54
N LYS A 486 -19.22 -19.56 15.85
CA LYS A 486 -20.21 -20.42 15.19
C LYS A 486 -20.23 -20.13 13.69
N THR A 487 -20.41 -18.86 13.29
CA THR A 487 -20.50 -18.45 11.88
C THR A 487 -19.24 -18.77 11.09
N ARG A 488 -18.07 -18.70 11.71
CA ARG A 488 -16.77 -18.95 11.06
C ARG A 488 -16.27 -20.39 11.18
N ASN A 489 -17.04 -21.28 11.80
CA ASN A 489 -16.63 -22.65 12.13
C ASN A 489 -15.30 -22.69 12.91
N SER A 490 -15.22 -21.90 13.99
CA SER A 490 -14.02 -21.71 14.81
C SER A 490 -14.32 -21.75 16.31
N ILE A 491 -13.35 -21.38 17.13
CA ILE A 491 -13.43 -21.40 18.59
C ILE A 491 -13.43 -19.96 19.12
N PRO A 492 -14.29 -19.60 20.10
CA PRO A 492 -14.29 -18.28 20.71
C PRO A 492 -12.93 -17.93 21.33
N GLY A 493 -12.54 -16.66 21.24
CA GLY A 493 -11.32 -16.12 21.85
C GLY A 493 -10.02 -16.38 21.06
N ILE A 494 -10.05 -17.17 19.99
CA ILE A 494 -8.87 -17.45 19.15
C ILE A 494 -8.79 -16.43 18.00
N SER A 495 -7.61 -15.85 17.80
CA SER A 495 -7.36 -14.98 16.64
C SER A 495 -7.42 -15.78 15.34
N LEU A 496 -8.17 -15.26 14.36
CA LEU A 496 -8.36 -15.89 13.06
C LEU A 496 -7.50 -15.18 12.02
N ILE A 497 -6.70 -15.95 11.28
CA ILE A 497 -5.82 -15.47 10.23
C ILE A 497 -6.22 -16.13 8.92
N SER A 498 -6.50 -15.31 7.91
CA SER A 498 -6.68 -15.74 6.53
C SER A 498 -5.41 -15.33 5.77
N PRO A 499 -4.50 -16.27 5.45
CA PRO A 499 -3.22 -15.94 4.82
C PRO A 499 -3.40 -15.23 3.47
N PRO A 500 -2.42 -14.43 2.98
CA PRO A 500 -2.56 -13.75 1.68
C PRO A 500 -2.71 -14.72 0.51
N PRO A 501 -1.91 -15.81 0.39
CA PRO A 501 -2.12 -16.78 -0.70
C PRO A 501 -3.25 -17.75 -0.35
N HIS A 502 -4.04 -18.11 -1.36
CA HIS A 502 -4.81 -19.34 -1.30
C HIS A 502 -3.85 -20.52 -1.47
N HIS A 503 -3.84 -21.46 -0.52
CA HIS A 503 -2.91 -22.59 -0.54
C HIS A 503 -3.12 -23.55 -1.71
N ASP A 504 -4.23 -23.44 -2.40
CA ASP A 504 -4.65 -24.19 -3.57
C ASP A 504 -4.56 -23.39 -4.89
N ILE A 505 -4.02 -22.17 -4.87
CA ILE A 505 -3.85 -21.32 -6.05
C ILE A 505 -2.39 -20.86 -6.15
N TYR A 506 -1.68 -21.40 -7.15
CA TYR A 506 -0.30 -21.03 -7.49
C TYR A 506 -0.17 -20.49 -8.91
N SER A 507 -1.24 -20.62 -9.71
CA SER A 507 -1.28 -20.20 -11.11
C SER A 507 -2.72 -19.87 -11.53
N ILE A 508 -2.88 -19.33 -12.74
CA ILE A 508 -4.21 -19.10 -13.35
C ILE A 508 -4.98 -20.40 -13.54
N GLU A 509 -4.28 -21.50 -13.80
CA GLU A 509 -4.88 -22.84 -13.97
C GLU A 509 -5.52 -23.31 -12.66
N ASP A 510 -4.86 -23.13 -11.54
CA ASP A 510 -5.42 -23.47 -10.22
C ASP A 510 -6.64 -22.59 -9.89
N LEU A 511 -6.59 -21.31 -10.24
CA LEU A 511 -7.73 -20.41 -10.11
C LEU A 511 -8.89 -20.87 -11.00
N SER A 512 -8.61 -21.31 -12.23
CA SER A 512 -9.62 -21.86 -13.13
C SER A 512 -10.28 -23.10 -12.55
N GLN A 513 -9.51 -23.95 -11.88
CA GLN A 513 -10.05 -25.13 -11.17
C GLN A 513 -10.99 -24.70 -10.04
N LEU A 514 -10.59 -23.73 -9.20
CA LEU A 514 -11.46 -23.23 -8.14
C LEU A 514 -12.74 -22.59 -8.69
N ILE A 515 -12.67 -21.82 -9.76
CA ILE A 515 -13.85 -21.25 -10.43
C ILE A 515 -14.79 -22.37 -10.91
N PHE A 516 -14.23 -23.41 -11.53
CA PHE A 516 -14.99 -24.57 -11.99
C PHE A 516 -15.68 -25.30 -10.82
N ASP A 517 -14.97 -25.52 -9.72
CA ASP A 517 -15.52 -26.20 -8.55
C ASP A 517 -16.68 -25.41 -7.92
N LEU A 518 -16.52 -24.09 -7.79
CA LEU A 518 -17.57 -23.21 -7.27
C LEU A 518 -18.80 -23.17 -8.20
N LYS A 519 -18.60 -23.18 -9.52
CA LYS A 519 -19.70 -23.30 -10.49
C LYS A 519 -20.44 -24.63 -10.39
N ASN A 520 -19.76 -25.72 -10.10
CA ASN A 520 -20.41 -27.03 -9.86
C ASN A 520 -21.24 -27.05 -8.58
N VAL A 521 -20.82 -26.34 -7.53
CA VAL A 521 -21.59 -26.22 -6.29
C VAL A 521 -22.83 -25.34 -6.48
N ASN A 522 -22.70 -24.23 -7.20
CA ASN A 522 -23.81 -23.31 -7.52
C ASN A 522 -23.75 -22.85 -8.97
N PRO A 523 -24.33 -23.58 -9.92
CA PRO A 523 -24.30 -23.25 -11.34
C PRO A 523 -24.98 -21.91 -11.68
N SER A 524 -25.90 -21.44 -10.87
CA SER A 524 -26.64 -20.18 -11.08
C SER A 524 -25.86 -18.94 -10.59
N ALA A 525 -24.93 -19.08 -9.67
CA ALA A 525 -24.15 -17.96 -9.16
C ALA A 525 -23.13 -17.43 -10.17
N ALA A 526 -22.97 -16.13 -10.24
CA ALA A 526 -21.82 -15.53 -10.90
C ALA A 526 -20.54 -15.77 -10.08
N ILE A 527 -19.42 -16.04 -10.74
CA ILE A 527 -18.12 -16.13 -10.04
C ILE A 527 -17.32 -14.87 -10.30
N SER A 528 -17.00 -14.16 -9.23
CA SER A 528 -16.14 -12.98 -9.31
C SER A 528 -14.77 -13.23 -8.68
N VAL A 529 -13.76 -12.53 -9.19
CA VAL A 529 -12.40 -12.55 -8.65
C VAL A 529 -12.00 -11.15 -8.27
N LYS A 530 -11.64 -10.96 -6.99
CA LYS A 530 -11.22 -9.67 -6.46
C LYS A 530 -9.71 -9.52 -6.52
N LEU A 531 -9.25 -8.58 -7.35
CA LEU A 531 -7.87 -8.15 -7.53
C LEU A 531 -7.66 -6.75 -6.95
N VAL A 532 -6.40 -6.36 -6.80
CA VAL A 532 -6.01 -5.02 -6.36
C VAL A 532 -5.30 -4.30 -7.49
N SER A 533 -5.56 -2.99 -7.60
CA SER A 533 -4.88 -2.10 -8.55
C SER A 533 -3.38 -2.05 -8.26
N GLU A 534 -2.59 -2.51 -9.20
CA GLU A 534 -1.13 -2.41 -9.27
C GLU A 534 -0.68 -2.50 -10.74
N SER A 535 0.56 -2.15 -11.01
CA SER A 535 1.14 -2.29 -12.36
C SER A 535 1.16 -3.76 -12.77
N GLY A 536 0.61 -4.08 -13.96
CA GLY A 536 0.49 -5.45 -14.46
C GLY A 536 -0.84 -6.13 -14.12
N VAL A 537 -1.74 -5.49 -13.37
CA VAL A 537 -3.07 -6.06 -13.03
C VAL A 537 -3.89 -6.41 -14.27
N GLY A 538 -3.68 -5.70 -15.39
CA GLY A 538 -4.34 -6.02 -16.66
C GLY A 538 -3.97 -7.40 -17.19
N THR A 539 -2.72 -7.83 -17.04
CA THR A 539 -2.28 -9.17 -17.42
C THR A 539 -2.94 -10.25 -16.55
N VAL A 540 -3.02 -10.00 -15.25
CA VAL A 540 -3.72 -10.89 -14.31
C VAL A 540 -5.21 -10.96 -14.66
N ALA A 541 -5.84 -9.81 -14.94
CA ALA A 541 -7.24 -9.73 -15.35
C ALA A 541 -7.53 -10.54 -16.64
N ALA A 542 -6.62 -10.47 -17.63
CA ALA A 542 -6.74 -11.27 -18.85
C ALA A 542 -6.67 -12.78 -18.54
N GLY A 543 -5.78 -13.20 -17.63
CA GLY A 543 -5.72 -14.58 -17.14
C GLY A 543 -7.00 -15.01 -16.44
N VAL A 544 -7.54 -14.16 -15.56
CA VAL A 544 -8.80 -14.41 -14.82
C VAL A 544 -10.01 -14.52 -15.79
N ALA A 545 -10.07 -13.68 -16.82
CA ALA A 545 -11.10 -13.79 -17.84
C ALA A 545 -11.01 -15.10 -18.62
N LYS A 546 -9.79 -15.54 -18.98
CA LYS A 546 -9.55 -16.85 -19.62
C LYS A 546 -9.91 -18.02 -18.68
N ALA A 547 -9.76 -17.86 -17.38
CA ALA A 547 -10.18 -18.82 -16.37
C ALA A 547 -11.71 -18.88 -16.17
N LYS A 548 -12.48 -18.12 -16.97
CA LYS A 548 -13.96 -18.12 -17.00
C LYS A 548 -14.63 -17.48 -15.77
N ALA A 549 -14.00 -16.52 -15.15
CA ALA A 549 -14.70 -15.65 -14.20
C ALA A 549 -15.77 -14.80 -14.91
N ASP A 550 -16.89 -14.56 -14.25
CA ASP A 550 -17.99 -13.73 -14.78
C ASP A 550 -17.75 -12.23 -14.52
N LEU A 551 -16.99 -11.93 -13.47
CA LEU A 551 -16.73 -10.58 -13.00
C LEU A 551 -15.32 -10.45 -12.41
N ILE A 552 -14.64 -9.35 -12.69
CA ILE A 552 -13.35 -9.00 -12.07
C ILE A 552 -13.54 -7.71 -11.26
N VAL A 553 -13.14 -7.73 -10.00
CA VAL A 553 -13.14 -6.54 -9.14
C VAL A 553 -11.75 -5.97 -9.08
N ILE A 554 -11.59 -4.69 -9.43
CA ILE A 554 -10.35 -3.92 -9.29
C ILE A 554 -10.48 -2.99 -8.09
N SER A 555 -9.80 -3.33 -7.00
CA SER A 555 -9.82 -2.56 -5.75
C SER A 555 -8.67 -1.56 -5.69
N GLY A 556 -8.97 -0.29 -5.44
CA GLY A 556 -7.95 0.75 -5.22
C GLY A 556 -7.33 0.72 -3.83
N ALA A 557 -6.13 1.28 -3.70
CA ALA A 557 -5.39 1.40 -2.44
C ALA A 557 -6.10 2.30 -1.40
N GLU A 558 -6.97 3.19 -1.83
CA GLU A 558 -7.74 4.12 -1.00
C GLU A 558 -8.87 3.44 -0.22
N GLY A 559 -9.08 2.15 -0.41
CA GLY A 559 -10.07 1.36 0.31
C GLY A 559 -9.86 1.34 1.82
N GLY A 560 -10.96 1.08 2.56
CA GLY A 560 -10.92 0.89 4.02
C GLY A 560 -10.58 -0.54 4.43
N THR A 561 -10.20 -0.70 5.70
CA THR A 561 -9.97 -2.03 6.30
C THR A 561 -10.28 -2.01 7.79
N GLY A 562 -10.57 -3.17 8.38
CA GLY A 562 -10.69 -3.33 9.84
C GLY A 562 -9.38 -3.08 10.59
N ALA A 563 -8.26 -3.48 10.04
CA ALA A 563 -6.91 -3.19 10.53
C ALA A 563 -5.86 -3.52 9.46
N SER A 564 -4.82 -2.67 9.36
CA SER A 564 -3.68 -2.89 8.48
C SER A 564 -2.41 -2.27 9.07
N PRO A 565 -1.22 -2.82 8.80
CA PRO A 565 0.03 -2.11 9.05
C PRO A 565 0.07 -0.78 8.29
N ALA A 566 0.64 0.26 8.91
CA ALA A 566 0.75 1.58 8.29
C ALA A 566 1.55 1.53 6.96
N SER A 567 2.57 0.68 6.89
CA SER A 567 3.37 0.46 5.68
C SER A 567 2.55 -0.05 4.50
N SER A 568 1.64 -1.00 4.72
CA SER A 568 0.77 -1.50 3.65
C SER A 568 -0.22 -0.45 3.18
N MET A 569 -0.84 0.28 4.11
CA MET A 569 -1.82 1.31 3.74
C MET A 569 -1.23 2.47 2.95
N ARG A 570 0.01 2.84 3.26
CA ARG A 570 0.66 3.98 2.61
C ARG A 570 1.38 3.61 1.33
N PHE A 571 1.89 2.39 1.23
CA PHE A 571 2.88 2.03 0.22
C PHE A 571 2.55 0.78 -0.59
N ALA A 572 1.38 0.16 -0.43
CA ALA A 572 0.98 -0.99 -1.24
C ALA A 572 -0.32 -0.70 -1.99
N GLY A 573 -0.36 -1.09 -3.26
CA GLY A 573 -1.45 -0.78 -4.17
C GLY A 573 -1.44 0.66 -4.69
N ILE A 574 -2.18 0.87 -5.76
CA ILE A 574 -2.30 2.16 -6.45
C ILE A 574 -3.76 2.55 -6.63
N SER A 575 -3.98 3.74 -7.15
CA SER A 575 -5.31 4.29 -7.38
C SER A 575 -6.14 3.42 -8.35
N PRO A 576 -7.44 3.26 -8.10
CA PRO A 576 -8.30 2.39 -8.89
C PRO A 576 -8.43 2.84 -10.35
N GLU A 577 -8.29 4.14 -10.63
CA GLU A 577 -8.31 4.70 -11.99
C GLU A 577 -7.25 4.06 -12.89
N ILE A 578 -6.06 3.83 -12.35
CA ILE A 578 -4.94 3.24 -13.09
C ILE A 578 -5.22 1.77 -13.38
N GLY A 579 -5.50 0.98 -12.33
CA GLY A 579 -5.70 -0.46 -12.49
C GLY A 579 -6.94 -0.81 -13.32
N LEU A 580 -8.03 -0.04 -13.16
CA LEU A 580 -9.24 -0.21 -13.97
C LEU A 580 -8.95 0.07 -15.46
N SER A 581 -8.28 1.19 -15.76
CA SER A 581 -7.92 1.56 -17.13
C SER A 581 -6.99 0.53 -17.76
N GLU A 582 -6.00 0.04 -17.03
CA GLU A 582 -5.08 -1.02 -17.49
C GLU A 582 -5.85 -2.32 -17.77
N ALA A 583 -6.72 -2.76 -16.86
CA ALA A 583 -7.53 -3.95 -17.03
C ALA A 583 -8.46 -3.83 -18.24
N GLN A 584 -9.19 -2.70 -18.36
CA GLN A 584 -10.07 -2.40 -19.49
C GLN A 584 -9.32 -2.50 -20.84
N GLN A 585 -8.18 -1.81 -20.95
CA GLN A 585 -7.39 -1.78 -22.18
C GLN A 585 -6.78 -3.14 -22.51
N THR A 586 -6.27 -3.86 -21.52
CA THR A 586 -5.66 -5.18 -21.72
C THR A 586 -6.71 -6.20 -22.16
N LEU A 587 -7.88 -6.22 -21.52
CA LEU A 587 -8.99 -7.09 -21.90
C LEU A 587 -9.49 -6.77 -23.32
N ALA A 588 -9.62 -5.48 -23.67
CA ALA A 588 -10.05 -5.06 -25.01
C ALA A 588 -9.03 -5.48 -26.09
N ARG A 589 -7.74 -5.23 -25.88
CA ARG A 589 -6.68 -5.63 -26.82
C ARG A 589 -6.59 -7.13 -27.05
N ASN A 590 -6.99 -7.93 -26.06
CA ASN A 590 -6.99 -9.40 -26.14
C ASN A 590 -8.35 -10.00 -26.57
N GLY A 591 -9.35 -9.18 -26.91
CA GLY A 591 -10.69 -9.65 -27.29
C GLY A 591 -11.47 -10.32 -26.16
N LEU A 592 -11.12 -10.03 -24.90
CA LEU A 592 -11.70 -10.65 -23.71
C LEU A 592 -12.73 -9.75 -23.01
N ARG A 593 -12.78 -8.46 -23.33
CA ARG A 593 -13.58 -7.48 -22.59
C ARG A 593 -15.09 -7.79 -22.56
N SER A 594 -15.61 -8.32 -23.64
CA SER A 594 -17.03 -8.70 -23.74
C SER A 594 -17.39 -9.99 -22.98
N GLN A 595 -16.40 -10.74 -22.50
CA GLN A 595 -16.59 -12.01 -21.81
C GLN A 595 -16.70 -11.86 -20.30
N VAL A 596 -16.33 -10.68 -19.74
CA VAL A 596 -16.24 -10.44 -18.30
C VAL A 596 -16.69 -9.03 -17.97
N ARG A 597 -17.40 -8.86 -16.85
CA ARG A 597 -17.72 -7.54 -16.29
C ARG A 597 -16.56 -7.04 -15.43
N LEU A 598 -16.42 -5.72 -15.35
CA LEU A 598 -15.47 -5.04 -14.46
C LEU A 598 -16.20 -4.28 -13.37
N GLN A 599 -15.84 -4.55 -12.12
CA GLN A 599 -16.28 -3.78 -10.96
C GLN A 599 -15.08 -3.01 -10.42
N VAL A 600 -15.31 -1.79 -9.93
CA VAL A 600 -14.27 -0.97 -9.29
C VAL A 600 -14.70 -0.56 -7.89
N ASP A 601 -13.76 -0.54 -6.95
CA ASP A 601 -13.91 0.10 -5.64
C ASP A 601 -12.68 0.94 -5.27
N GLY A 602 -12.85 1.90 -4.38
CA GLY A 602 -11.79 2.81 -3.91
C GLY A 602 -12.32 4.23 -3.72
N GLN A 603 -12.94 4.50 -2.55
CA GLN A 603 -13.40 5.83 -2.14
C GLN A 603 -14.41 6.51 -3.09
N LEU A 604 -15.26 5.73 -3.76
CA LEU A 604 -16.36 6.28 -4.57
C LEU A 604 -17.41 6.93 -3.66
N LYS A 605 -17.91 8.14 -4.03
CA LYS A 605 -18.80 8.95 -3.16
C LYS A 605 -19.96 9.59 -3.88
N THR A 606 -19.76 10.07 -5.10
CA THR A 606 -20.75 10.89 -5.83
C THR A 606 -21.05 10.32 -7.20
N GLY A 607 -22.11 10.82 -7.85
CA GLY A 607 -22.43 10.45 -9.24
C GLY A 607 -21.30 10.81 -10.22
N ARG A 608 -20.52 11.85 -9.92
CA ARG A 608 -19.35 12.22 -10.71
C ARG A 608 -18.31 11.09 -10.70
N ASP A 609 -18.00 10.51 -9.53
CA ASP A 609 -17.09 9.36 -9.43
C ASP A 609 -17.58 8.18 -10.29
N ILE A 610 -18.87 7.89 -10.24
CA ILE A 610 -19.48 6.76 -10.99
C ILE A 610 -19.33 6.95 -12.50
N ILE A 611 -19.64 8.14 -13.01
CA ILE A 611 -19.55 8.42 -14.45
C ILE A 611 -18.08 8.36 -14.90
N LEU A 612 -17.15 8.91 -14.12
CA LEU A 612 -15.71 8.83 -14.44
C LEU A 612 -15.23 7.38 -14.49
N MET A 613 -15.59 6.56 -13.52
CA MET A 613 -15.21 5.15 -13.51
C MET A 613 -15.86 4.35 -14.64
N SER A 614 -17.11 4.69 -15.01
CA SER A 614 -17.76 4.11 -16.21
C SER A 614 -16.99 4.43 -17.48
N LEU A 615 -16.56 5.66 -17.65
CA LEU A 615 -15.74 6.08 -18.81
C LEU A 615 -14.37 5.39 -18.85
N LEU A 616 -13.81 5.01 -17.68
CA LEU A 616 -12.59 4.22 -17.57
C LEU A 616 -12.80 2.71 -17.78
N GLY A 617 -14.06 2.25 -17.86
CA GLY A 617 -14.42 0.89 -18.22
C GLY A 617 -15.14 0.06 -17.15
N ALA A 618 -15.57 0.64 -16.04
CA ALA A 618 -16.33 -0.09 -15.02
C ALA A 618 -17.80 -0.32 -15.44
N ASP A 619 -18.29 -1.53 -15.21
CA ASP A 619 -19.71 -1.91 -15.33
C ASP A 619 -20.43 -1.82 -13.98
N GLU A 620 -19.69 -2.00 -12.87
CA GLU A 620 -20.23 -2.06 -11.51
C GLU A 620 -19.34 -1.28 -10.52
N PHE A 621 -19.96 -0.81 -9.42
CA PHE A 621 -19.34 0.16 -8.50
C PHE A 621 -19.46 -0.29 -7.05
N GLY A 622 -18.32 -0.39 -6.37
CA GLY A 622 -18.23 -0.81 -4.98
C GLY A 622 -18.07 0.36 -4.00
N PHE A 623 -18.83 0.33 -2.91
CA PHE A 623 -18.81 1.34 -1.85
C PHE A 623 -18.46 0.70 -0.51
N GLY A 624 -17.45 1.20 0.17
CA GLY A 624 -17.07 0.70 1.51
C GLY A 624 -17.31 1.74 2.60
N THR A 625 -16.57 2.85 2.60
CA THR A 625 -16.63 3.88 3.64
C THR A 625 -17.96 4.67 3.60
N LEU A 626 -18.49 4.97 2.42
CA LEU A 626 -19.73 5.75 2.25
C LEU A 626 -20.92 5.16 3.03
N PRO A 627 -21.29 3.87 2.87
CA PRO A 627 -22.39 3.29 3.66
C PRO A 627 -22.09 3.22 5.16
N LEU A 628 -20.83 3.05 5.58
CA LEU A 628 -20.51 3.10 7.00
C LEU A 628 -20.71 4.49 7.61
N ILE A 629 -20.39 5.56 6.88
CA ILE A 629 -20.65 6.94 7.31
C ILE A 629 -22.17 7.18 7.39
N ALA A 630 -22.92 6.69 6.43
CA ALA A 630 -24.39 6.76 6.45
C ALA A 630 -24.98 6.05 7.69
N LEU A 631 -24.42 4.93 8.12
CA LEU A 631 -24.79 4.22 9.36
C LEU A 631 -24.34 4.94 10.65
N GLY A 632 -23.53 5.98 10.57
CA GLY A 632 -23.10 6.76 11.73
C GLY A 632 -21.59 6.68 12.05
N CYS A 633 -20.76 6.06 11.22
CA CYS A 633 -19.31 6.06 11.42
C CYS A 633 -18.74 7.49 11.36
N VAL A 634 -17.95 7.86 12.36
CA VAL A 634 -17.30 9.18 12.48
C VAL A 634 -15.79 9.13 12.20
N MET A 635 -15.32 8.08 11.57
CA MET A 635 -13.91 7.89 11.19
C MET A 635 -12.90 7.99 12.36
N MET A 636 -13.29 7.54 13.56
CA MET A 636 -12.40 7.48 14.72
C MET A 636 -11.23 6.49 14.55
N ARG A 637 -11.32 5.62 13.54
CA ARG A 637 -10.28 4.63 13.19
C ARG A 637 -9.87 3.71 14.36
N LYS A 638 -10.84 3.34 15.24
CA LYS A 638 -10.70 2.44 16.39
C LYS A 638 -11.27 1.03 16.12
N CYS A 639 -11.62 0.71 14.88
CA CYS A 639 -12.37 -0.51 14.53
C CYS A 639 -11.65 -1.81 14.93
N SER A 640 -10.31 -1.84 14.93
CA SER A 640 -9.54 -3.02 15.35
C SER A 640 -9.53 -3.26 16.85
N LEU A 641 -9.91 -2.26 17.66
CA LEU A 641 -9.77 -2.28 19.12
C LEU A 641 -11.04 -2.72 19.87
N ASN A 642 -12.12 -3.03 19.15
CA ASN A 642 -13.46 -3.29 19.72
C ASN A 642 -14.04 -2.14 20.57
N THR A 643 -13.56 -0.93 20.37
CA THR A 643 -13.96 0.29 21.11
C THR A 643 -14.57 1.33 20.18
N CYS A 644 -15.37 0.88 19.20
CA CYS A 644 -16.04 1.77 18.25
C CYS A 644 -17.12 2.56 18.98
N PRO A 645 -17.05 3.92 19.06
CA PRO A 645 -18.00 4.71 19.83
C PRO A 645 -19.41 4.78 19.21
N THR A 646 -19.56 4.35 17.97
CA THR A 646 -20.82 4.41 17.23
C THR A 646 -21.46 3.04 16.99
N GLY A 647 -20.92 1.97 17.59
CA GLY A 647 -21.48 0.62 17.46
C GLY A 647 -21.18 -0.10 16.13
N VAL A 648 -20.75 0.61 15.08
CA VAL A 648 -20.62 0.06 13.72
C VAL A 648 -19.58 -1.08 13.62
N ALA A 649 -18.49 -1.02 14.39
CA ALA A 649 -17.37 -1.96 14.28
C ALA A 649 -16.96 -2.55 15.62
N THR A 650 -17.86 -2.67 16.58
CA THR A 650 -17.66 -3.33 17.87
C THR A 650 -18.47 -4.61 17.95
N GLN A 651 -18.03 -5.55 18.79
CA GLN A 651 -18.77 -6.75 19.19
C GLN A 651 -19.29 -6.61 20.63
N ASP A 652 -19.12 -5.45 21.22
CA ASP A 652 -19.60 -5.09 22.54
C ASP A 652 -21.04 -4.61 22.42
N SER A 653 -21.95 -5.21 23.17
CA SER A 653 -23.41 -4.96 23.10
C SER A 653 -23.85 -3.70 23.83
#